data_b1513d99b63c66155887b3fa669588ec
#
_entry.id   b1513d99b63c66155887b3fa669588ec
#
_cell.length_a   1.000
_cell.length_b   1.000
_cell.length_c   1.000
_cell.angle_alpha   90.00
_cell.angle_beta   90.00
_cell.angle_gamma   90.00
#
_symmetry.space_group_name_H-M   'P 1'
#
loop_
_entity.id
_entity.type
_entity.pdbx_description
1 polymer ?
#
loop_
_entity_poly.entity_id
_entity_poly.type
_entity_poly.pdbx_seq_one_letter_code
_entity_poly.pdbx_strand_id
1 'polypeptide(L)'
;MNILLEPYFQTPHGTVPFSRIRIEDYEPAIVEAMRLEDEAIEAIVGNPEPPTFQNTIAPRTGELLERITSIFFNLVSANTSDEMDELAQKLSPMLTEHYARIMHNEKLFERVKRLKVENLKGLSPEEQKLLDDTYDAFVRSGALLAGKDKERFAAIQTELAQLGLQFSQNELKQTNDFELHITNADDLSGLPDTARKAAALAAKEKGKEGWVFTLHAPSYGPFLTYADNRELRRQMYMAKNTICCKGDACDNREIVRKIANLRLELANLLGYKCYADYALKERMAGTTDRVNDLVEKLYDAYMPVAREEVKESEGQGARSERLAVGGKTPNHSPLTPLLPWDWAYFSHKEQLRLYNIDSEMLRPYFKLQNVKDGIFGLATKLYGITFRLQPEIEVYHPDVEAYEVFDSDGTFLAVLYADFFPRASKQSGAWMTDFQEQYIDEAGNDHRPHVSIVMNLTKPTEDKPSLLTLSEVETFLHEFGHALHSIFSEVHYKALSGTNVKRDFVELPSQVMENYAVEPDFLHTFARHFETGEPLPDQLIERIRQSRNFHCGYACIRQLSFCMLDMAYHTITTPLTADIMDFERKAMERTQLLPAVPETNMSVQFSHIMSGGYAAGYYSYKWAEVLDADAFSLFLEKGIFDKETAERFRREILSKGGTQEPMQLYKNFRGKEPDIKALLKRNGIDLPQPSLRAKEASPLEETDKASKQHALDLRYLRMAMIWSENSYCQRRQVGALVVKDKMIISDGYNGTPSGFENVCEENGVTKPYVLHAEANAITKIARSGNNSDGSTLYVTDSPCIECAKLIIQAGIKRVIYCREYRLTDGVDLLRRAGIEVDYIPI
;
A
#
# COMPACT_ATOMS: atom_id res chain seq x y z
N MET A 1 -15.35 -34.39 -24.80
CA MET A 1 -14.54 -33.15 -25.02
C MET A 1 -14.45 -32.46 -23.67
N ASN A 2 -13.28 -32.02 -23.24
CA ASN A 2 -13.12 -31.33 -21.96
C ASN A 2 -13.81 -29.94 -22.03
N ILE A 3 -14.73 -29.66 -21.13
CA ILE A 3 -15.55 -28.46 -21.14
C ILE A 3 -14.73 -27.19 -20.98
N LEU A 4 -13.63 -27.26 -20.25
CA LEU A 4 -12.73 -26.13 -20.04
C LEU A 4 -12.01 -25.67 -21.32
N LEU A 5 -11.96 -26.54 -22.35
CA LEU A 5 -11.39 -26.23 -23.66
C LEU A 5 -12.42 -25.64 -24.65
N GLU A 6 -13.67 -25.53 -24.26
CA GLU A 6 -14.67 -24.87 -25.10
C GLU A 6 -14.33 -23.37 -25.29
N PRO A 7 -14.38 -22.82 -26.48
CA PRO A 7 -14.02 -21.40 -26.68
C PRO A 7 -14.98 -20.45 -25.95
N TYR A 8 -16.23 -20.85 -25.74
CA TYR A 8 -17.25 -20.09 -25.05
C TYR A 8 -18.23 -21.01 -24.32
N PHE A 9 -18.55 -20.75 -23.08
CA PHE A 9 -19.53 -21.51 -22.32
C PHE A 9 -20.94 -21.16 -22.74
N GLN A 10 -21.74 -22.20 -23.01
CA GLN A 10 -23.15 -22.04 -23.40
C GLN A 10 -24.06 -21.90 -22.18
N THR A 11 -23.81 -20.83 -21.40
CA THR A 11 -24.48 -20.41 -20.17
C THR A 11 -24.96 -18.97 -20.29
N PRO A 12 -25.85 -18.46 -19.42
CA PRO A 12 -26.17 -17.04 -19.41
C PRO A 12 -24.88 -16.20 -19.28
N HIS A 13 -24.71 -15.23 -20.17
CA HIS A 13 -23.53 -14.36 -20.26
C HIS A 13 -22.17 -15.09 -20.42
N GLY A 14 -22.14 -16.38 -20.74
CA GLY A 14 -20.89 -17.15 -20.83
C GLY A 14 -20.27 -17.50 -19.47
N THR A 15 -21.05 -17.47 -18.39
CA THR A 15 -20.59 -17.75 -17.03
C THR A 15 -20.11 -19.19 -16.86
N VAL A 16 -19.28 -19.42 -15.85
CA VAL A 16 -18.66 -20.72 -15.58
C VAL A 16 -19.73 -21.78 -15.26
N PRO A 17 -19.78 -22.91 -15.99
CA PRO A 17 -20.71 -24.01 -15.75
C PRO A 17 -20.19 -24.94 -14.63
N PHE A 18 -20.18 -24.45 -13.39
CA PHE A 18 -19.56 -25.10 -12.23
C PHE A 18 -20.00 -26.57 -12.05
N SER A 19 -21.29 -26.89 -12.30
CA SER A 19 -21.83 -28.24 -12.11
C SER A 19 -21.30 -29.25 -13.12
N ARG A 20 -20.71 -28.79 -14.23
CA ARG A 20 -20.22 -29.62 -15.33
C ARG A 20 -18.70 -29.82 -15.32
N ILE A 21 -17.98 -29.04 -14.51
CA ILE A 21 -16.52 -29.10 -14.40
C ILE A 21 -16.16 -30.08 -13.29
N ARG A 22 -15.24 -31.01 -13.57
CA ARG A 22 -14.71 -31.98 -12.60
C ARG A 22 -13.25 -31.71 -12.33
N ILE A 23 -12.74 -32.14 -11.20
CA ILE A 23 -11.35 -31.95 -10.81
C ILE A 23 -10.38 -32.56 -11.84
N GLU A 24 -10.72 -33.75 -12.36
CA GLU A 24 -9.96 -34.43 -13.41
C GLU A 24 -9.90 -33.69 -14.75
N ASP A 25 -10.74 -32.69 -14.98
CA ASP A 25 -10.76 -31.89 -16.23
C ASP A 25 -9.64 -30.83 -16.25
N TYR A 26 -9.17 -30.35 -15.08
CA TYR A 26 -8.25 -29.22 -15.00
C TYR A 26 -6.86 -29.52 -15.55
N GLU A 27 -6.21 -30.61 -15.10
CA GLU A 27 -4.84 -30.89 -15.52
C GLU A 27 -4.71 -31.08 -17.04
N PRO A 28 -5.54 -31.91 -17.69
CA PRO A 28 -5.47 -32.07 -19.15
C PRO A 28 -5.78 -30.78 -19.91
N ALA A 29 -6.71 -29.94 -19.39
CA ALA A 29 -7.04 -28.67 -20.00
C ALA A 29 -5.90 -27.64 -19.88
N ILE A 30 -5.26 -27.55 -18.70
CA ILE A 30 -4.10 -26.68 -18.48
C ILE A 30 -2.93 -27.07 -19.36
N VAL A 31 -2.60 -28.38 -19.43
CA VAL A 31 -1.52 -28.89 -20.30
C VAL A 31 -1.78 -28.56 -21.77
N GLU A 32 -3.00 -28.74 -22.23
CA GLU A 32 -3.38 -28.41 -23.62
C GLU A 32 -3.35 -26.89 -23.85
N ALA A 33 -3.83 -26.08 -22.90
CA ALA A 33 -3.79 -24.64 -23.01
C ALA A 33 -2.34 -24.10 -23.04
N MET A 34 -1.42 -24.65 -22.22
CA MET A 34 0.01 -24.34 -22.28
C MET A 34 0.62 -24.69 -23.64
N ARG A 35 0.25 -25.85 -24.21
CA ARG A 35 0.71 -26.26 -25.56
C ARG A 35 0.23 -25.28 -26.64
N LEU A 36 -1.02 -24.86 -26.57
CA LEU A 36 -1.60 -23.89 -27.52
C LEU A 36 -0.94 -22.50 -27.40
N GLU A 37 -0.63 -22.08 -26.18
CA GLU A 37 0.10 -20.83 -25.96
C GLU A 37 1.52 -20.90 -26.50
N ASP A 38 2.25 -22.00 -26.27
CA ASP A 38 3.59 -22.23 -26.87
C ASP A 38 3.52 -22.16 -28.40
N GLU A 39 2.51 -22.77 -29.06
CA GLU A 39 2.33 -22.69 -30.51
C GLU A 39 2.05 -21.25 -30.98
N ALA A 40 1.26 -20.48 -30.24
CA ALA A 40 0.98 -19.09 -30.54
C ALA A 40 2.24 -18.22 -30.41
N ILE A 41 3.04 -18.44 -29.37
CA ILE A 41 4.32 -17.76 -29.18
C ILE A 41 5.31 -18.13 -30.31
N GLU A 42 5.39 -19.42 -30.70
CA GLU A 42 6.23 -19.84 -31.83
C GLU A 42 5.79 -19.19 -33.14
N ALA A 43 4.50 -19.00 -33.36
CA ALA A 43 3.97 -18.30 -34.54
C ALA A 43 4.37 -16.82 -34.57
N ILE A 44 4.32 -16.15 -33.41
CA ILE A 44 4.80 -14.76 -33.27
C ILE A 44 6.30 -14.66 -33.57
N VAL A 45 7.08 -15.52 -32.96
CA VAL A 45 8.56 -15.55 -33.08
C VAL A 45 9.00 -15.93 -34.50
N GLY A 46 8.25 -16.85 -35.12
CA GLY A 46 8.50 -17.32 -36.51
C GLY A 46 7.99 -16.38 -37.59
N ASN A 47 7.25 -15.32 -37.26
CA ASN A 47 6.72 -14.38 -38.23
C ASN A 47 7.84 -13.63 -38.95
N PRO A 48 8.00 -13.76 -40.27
CA PRO A 48 9.08 -13.09 -41.05
C PRO A 48 8.90 -11.58 -41.20
N GLU A 49 7.70 -11.07 -40.95
CA GLU A 49 7.42 -9.64 -41.05
C GLU A 49 8.06 -8.86 -39.89
N PRO A 50 8.43 -7.59 -40.12
CA PRO A 50 8.88 -6.72 -39.05
C PRO A 50 7.88 -6.70 -37.87
N PRO A 51 8.36 -6.60 -36.64
CA PRO A 51 7.47 -6.47 -35.48
C PRO A 51 6.56 -5.26 -35.61
N THR A 52 5.29 -5.46 -35.36
CA THR A 52 4.27 -4.42 -35.17
C THR A 52 3.54 -4.69 -33.86
N PHE A 53 2.82 -3.71 -33.35
CA PHE A 53 1.97 -3.93 -32.16
C PHE A 53 0.99 -5.09 -32.44
N GLN A 54 0.35 -5.09 -33.61
CA GLN A 54 -0.67 -6.07 -34.00
C GLN A 54 -0.13 -7.50 -34.19
N ASN A 55 1.12 -7.68 -34.59
CA ASN A 55 1.69 -9.03 -34.78
C ASN A 55 2.61 -9.51 -33.67
N THR A 56 2.72 -8.74 -32.56
CA THR A 56 3.66 -9.07 -31.46
C THR A 56 3.01 -8.93 -30.08
N ILE A 57 2.27 -7.86 -29.80
CA ILE A 57 1.66 -7.56 -28.51
C ILE A 57 0.17 -7.88 -28.49
N ALA A 58 -0.57 -7.44 -29.53
CA ALA A 58 -2.00 -7.63 -29.62
C ALA A 58 -2.49 -9.10 -29.68
N PRO A 59 -1.71 -10.08 -30.25
CA PRO A 59 -2.16 -11.47 -30.22
C PRO A 59 -2.35 -11.97 -28.80
N ARG A 60 -3.54 -12.47 -28.53
CA ARG A 60 -3.96 -12.93 -27.22
C ARG A 60 -3.49 -14.36 -26.97
N THR A 61 -2.17 -14.52 -26.83
CA THR A 61 -1.60 -15.81 -26.43
C THR A 61 -1.97 -16.08 -24.99
N GLY A 62 -2.35 -17.29 -24.63
CA GLY A 62 -2.61 -17.65 -23.24
C GLY A 62 -4.01 -17.33 -22.69
N GLU A 63 -4.94 -16.70 -23.45
CA GLU A 63 -6.30 -16.43 -22.94
C GLU A 63 -7.03 -17.67 -22.42
N LEU A 64 -6.86 -18.82 -23.09
CA LEU A 64 -7.45 -20.07 -22.65
C LEU A 64 -6.82 -20.56 -21.34
N LEU A 65 -5.49 -20.50 -21.23
CA LEU A 65 -4.76 -20.89 -20.03
C LEU A 65 -5.17 -19.99 -18.85
N GLU A 66 -5.20 -18.71 -19.05
CA GLU A 66 -5.59 -17.72 -18.04
C GLU A 66 -7.03 -17.96 -17.57
N ARG A 67 -7.99 -18.18 -18.46
CA ARG A 67 -9.38 -18.50 -18.10
C ARG A 67 -9.46 -19.75 -17.24
N ILE A 68 -8.78 -20.84 -17.62
CA ILE A 68 -8.81 -22.11 -16.88
C ILE A 68 -8.14 -21.95 -15.52
N THR A 69 -6.99 -21.27 -15.46
CA THR A 69 -6.26 -21.05 -14.20
C THR A 69 -7.00 -20.10 -13.27
N SER A 70 -7.66 -19.06 -13.79
CA SER A 70 -8.53 -18.18 -12.99
C SER A 70 -9.67 -18.97 -12.34
N ILE A 71 -10.39 -19.80 -13.10
CA ILE A 71 -11.45 -20.66 -12.54
C ILE A 71 -10.88 -21.58 -11.46
N PHE A 72 -9.75 -22.26 -11.74
CA PHE A 72 -9.16 -23.21 -10.83
C PHE A 72 -8.70 -22.58 -9.53
N PHE A 73 -7.85 -21.55 -9.58
CA PHE A 73 -7.27 -20.94 -8.38
C PHE A 73 -8.27 -20.10 -7.57
N ASN A 74 -9.30 -19.53 -8.23
CA ASN A 74 -10.41 -18.92 -7.51
C ASN A 74 -11.17 -19.97 -6.68
N LEU A 75 -11.40 -21.17 -7.23
CA LEU A 75 -12.03 -22.26 -6.47
C LEU A 75 -11.11 -22.86 -5.42
N VAL A 76 -9.80 -22.97 -5.66
CA VAL A 76 -8.82 -23.37 -4.64
C VAL A 76 -8.88 -22.43 -3.43
N SER A 77 -9.11 -21.14 -3.64
CA SER A 77 -9.24 -20.17 -2.54
C SER A 77 -10.62 -20.18 -1.89
N ALA A 78 -11.68 -20.30 -2.69
CA ALA A 78 -13.05 -20.08 -2.23
C ALA A 78 -13.80 -21.39 -1.90
N ASN A 79 -13.47 -22.50 -2.51
CA ASN A 79 -14.18 -23.77 -2.36
C ASN A 79 -13.27 -24.99 -2.66
N THR A 80 -12.17 -25.14 -1.90
CA THR A 80 -11.18 -26.18 -2.10
C THR A 80 -11.61 -27.55 -1.57
N SER A 81 -10.83 -28.57 -1.92
CA SER A 81 -10.83 -29.91 -1.32
C SER A 81 -9.40 -30.43 -1.26
N ASP A 82 -9.14 -31.52 -0.51
CA ASP A 82 -7.81 -32.15 -0.44
C ASP A 82 -7.29 -32.48 -1.85
N GLU A 83 -8.15 -32.96 -2.74
CA GLU A 83 -7.81 -33.30 -4.13
C GLU A 83 -7.48 -32.05 -4.97
N MET A 84 -8.21 -30.93 -4.75
CA MET A 84 -7.91 -29.65 -5.39
C MET A 84 -6.57 -29.10 -4.92
N ASP A 85 -6.28 -29.19 -3.62
CA ASP A 85 -5.02 -28.71 -3.03
C ASP A 85 -3.82 -29.52 -3.52
N GLU A 86 -3.94 -30.87 -3.61
CA GLU A 86 -2.91 -31.72 -4.21
C GLU A 86 -2.67 -31.37 -5.67
N LEU A 87 -3.74 -31.14 -6.42
CA LEU A 87 -3.64 -30.72 -7.82
C LEU A 87 -2.99 -29.34 -7.97
N ALA A 88 -3.32 -28.38 -7.11
CA ALA A 88 -2.71 -27.06 -7.09
C ALA A 88 -1.19 -27.13 -6.82
N GLN A 89 -0.75 -27.98 -5.88
CA GLN A 89 0.68 -28.21 -5.62
C GLN A 89 1.42 -28.79 -6.84
N LYS A 90 0.74 -29.62 -7.63
CA LYS A 90 1.30 -30.17 -8.87
C LYS A 90 1.35 -29.14 -9.99
N LEU A 91 0.27 -28.37 -10.19
CA LEU A 91 0.13 -27.44 -11.32
C LEU A 91 0.94 -26.15 -11.16
N SER A 92 1.08 -25.63 -9.92
CA SER A 92 1.79 -24.38 -9.65
C SER A 92 3.22 -24.36 -10.19
N PRO A 93 4.08 -25.38 -9.95
CA PRO A 93 5.43 -25.42 -10.51
C PRO A 93 5.43 -25.48 -12.05
N MET A 94 4.51 -26.25 -12.64
CA MET A 94 4.39 -26.37 -14.11
C MET A 94 4.05 -25.03 -14.76
N LEU A 95 3.11 -24.30 -14.19
CA LEU A 95 2.72 -22.96 -14.66
C LEU A 95 3.86 -21.96 -14.50
N THR A 96 4.56 -21.99 -13.35
CA THR A 96 5.71 -21.12 -13.08
C THR A 96 6.83 -21.35 -14.10
N GLU A 97 7.14 -22.62 -14.41
CA GLU A 97 8.15 -22.96 -15.43
C GLU A 97 7.72 -22.54 -16.84
N HIS A 98 6.42 -22.72 -17.17
CA HIS A 98 5.85 -22.28 -18.43
C HIS A 98 5.99 -20.77 -18.64
N TYR A 99 5.54 -19.95 -17.68
CA TYR A 99 5.66 -18.49 -17.74
C TYR A 99 7.13 -18.05 -17.76
N ALA A 100 8.01 -18.66 -16.98
CA ALA A 100 9.44 -18.35 -17.02
C ALA A 100 10.03 -18.62 -18.40
N ARG A 101 9.65 -19.70 -19.08
CA ARG A 101 10.09 -20.05 -20.43
C ARG A 101 9.67 -18.97 -21.45
N ILE A 102 8.44 -18.47 -21.35
CA ILE A 102 7.95 -17.39 -22.22
C ILE A 102 8.74 -16.10 -21.96
N MET A 103 8.89 -15.68 -20.69
CA MET A 103 9.59 -14.45 -20.33
C MET A 103 11.10 -14.50 -20.64
N HIS A 104 11.70 -15.70 -20.73
CA HIS A 104 13.09 -15.90 -21.12
C HIS A 104 13.26 -16.17 -22.61
N ASN A 105 12.19 -16.10 -23.43
CA ASN A 105 12.29 -16.28 -24.88
C ASN A 105 12.96 -15.07 -25.53
N GLU A 106 14.22 -15.20 -25.87
CA GLU A 106 15.05 -14.12 -26.42
C GLU A 106 14.51 -13.55 -27.73
N LYS A 107 13.94 -14.40 -28.62
CA LYS A 107 13.38 -13.93 -29.89
C LYS A 107 12.10 -13.13 -29.69
N LEU A 108 11.24 -13.55 -28.76
CA LEU A 108 10.05 -12.79 -28.40
C LEU A 108 10.44 -11.44 -27.79
N PHE A 109 11.38 -11.45 -26.85
CA PHE A 109 11.86 -10.22 -26.22
C PHE A 109 12.48 -9.25 -27.23
N GLU A 110 13.28 -9.74 -28.20
CA GLU A 110 13.85 -8.86 -29.24
C GLU A 110 12.76 -8.22 -30.12
N ARG A 111 11.64 -8.90 -30.38
CA ARG A 111 10.49 -8.30 -31.08
C ARG A 111 9.84 -7.18 -30.24
N VAL A 112 9.58 -7.44 -28.96
CA VAL A 112 9.01 -6.45 -28.02
C VAL A 112 9.95 -5.24 -27.86
N LYS A 113 11.23 -5.50 -27.64
CA LYS A 113 12.28 -4.48 -27.48
C LYS A 113 12.41 -3.57 -28.72
N ARG A 114 12.32 -4.16 -29.91
CA ARG A 114 12.36 -3.41 -31.15
C ARG A 114 11.17 -2.44 -31.26
N LEU A 115 9.96 -2.87 -30.93
CA LEU A 115 8.77 -2.00 -30.88
C LEU A 115 8.96 -0.83 -29.91
N LYS A 116 9.50 -1.08 -28.74
CA LYS A 116 9.77 -0.07 -27.71
C LYS A 116 10.80 0.96 -28.16
N VAL A 117 11.92 0.50 -28.79
CA VAL A 117 13.03 1.36 -29.22
C VAL A 117 12.68 2.19 -30.46
N GLU A 118 11.96 1.59 -31.43
CA GLU A 118 11.57 2.28 -32.66
C GLU A 118 10.48 3.36 -32.43
N ASN A 119 9.94 3.44 -31.21
CA ASN A 119 8.97 4.44 -30.78
C ASN A 119 7.84 4.62 -31.80
N LEU A 120 7.04 3.56 -32.01
CA LEU A 120 6.02 3.47 -33.06
C LEU A 120 5.06 4.65 -32.99
N LYS A 121 4.99 5.41 -34.08
CA LYS A 121 4.01 6.49 -34.19
C LYS A 121 2.64 5.89 -34.53
N GLY A 122 1.61 6.33 -33.81
CA GLY A 122 0.22 6.00 -34.11
C GLY A 122 -0.42 4.96 -33.19
N LEU A 123 0.27 4.51 -32.13
CA LEU A 123 -0.35 3.76 -31.06
C LEU A 123 -1.31 4.65 -30.26
N SER A 124 -2.45 4.09 -29.87
CA SER A 124 -3.30 4.71 -28.86
C SER A 124 -2.57 4.80 -27.50
N PRO A 125 -2.99 5.66 -26.58
CA PRO A 125 -2.40 5.70 -25.24
C PRO A 125 -2.45 4.35 -24.51
N GLU A 126 -3.50 3.57 -24.71
CA GLU A 126 -3.69 2.25 -24.13
C GLU A 126 -2.74 1.20 -24.73
N GLU A 127 -2.58 1.20 -26.05
CA GLU A 127 -1.60 0.35 -26.74
C GLU A 127 -0.17 0.68 -26.32
N GLN A 128 0.15 1.97 -26.19
CA GLN A 128 1.46 2.39 -25.70
C GLN A 128 1.71 1.90 -24.28
N LYS A 129 0.71 2.02 -23.41
CA LYS A 129 0.80 1.53 -22.01
C LYS A 129 1.02 0.03 -21.98
N LEU A 130 0.24 -0.76 -22.72
CA LEU A 130 0.40 -2.21 -22.78
C LEU A 130 1.79 -2.63 -23.31
N LEU A 131 2.30 -1.94 -24.34
CA LEU A 131 3.66 -2.17 -24.84
C LEU A 131 4.71 -1.88 -23.78
N ASP A 132 4.56 -0.76 -23.06
CA ASP A 132 5.46 -0.35 -22.00
C ASP A 132 5.47 -1.36 -20.85
N ASP A 133 4.31 -1.77 -20.38
CA ASP A 133 4.16 -2.75 -19.31
C ASP A 133 4.71 -4.12 -19.71
N THR A 134 4.45 -4.56 -20.96
CA THR A 134 4.98 -5.81 -21.49
C THR A 134 6.50 -5.79 -21.54
N TYR A 135 7.10 -4.71 -22.04
CA TYR A 135 8.57 -4.55 -22.09
C TYR A 135 9.18 -4.57 -20.68
N ASP A 136 8.58 -3.80 -19.75
CA ASP A 136 9.05 -3.72 -18.37
C ASP A 136 8.92 -5.07 -17.65
N ALA A 137 7.88 -5.85 -17.91
CA ALA A 137 7.72 -7.20 -17.37
C ALA A 137 8.86 -8.13 -17.84
N PHE A 138 9.23 -8.10 -19.13
CA PHE A 138 10.38 -8.87 -19.64
C PHE A 138 11.70 -8.45 -18.97
N VAL A 139 11.97 -7.14 -18.89
CA VAL A 139 13.19 -6.60 -18.28
C VAL A 139 13.29 -7.02 -16.81
N ARG A 140 12.21 -6.90 -16.09
CA ARG A 140 12.13 -7.27 -14.65
C ARG A 140 12.27 -8.78 -14.43
N SER A 141 11.88 -9.58 -15.40
CA SER A 141 12.10 -11.04 -15.39
C SER A 141 13.51 -11.44 -15.84
N GLY A 142 14.43 -10.48 -16.00
CA GLY A 142 15.84 -10.76 -16.33
C GLY A 142 16.14 -10.96 -17.81
N ALA A 143 15.26 -10.55 -18.73
CA ALA A 143 15.46 -10.71 -20.17
C ALA A 143 16.70 -9.98 -20.73
N LEU A 144 17.20 -8.96 -20.05
CA LEU A 144 18.44 -8.24 -20.42
C LEU A 144 19.72 -8.91 -19.87
N LEU A 145 19.59 -9.87 -18.94
CA LEU A 145 20.71 -10.59 -18.38
C LEU A 145 21.22 -11.66 -19.35
N ALA A 146 22.52 -11.96 -19.28
CA ALA A 146 23.17 -12.97 -20.11
C ALA A 146 24.08 -13.89 -19.29
N GLY A 147 24.32 -15.11 -19.81
CA GLY A 147 25.26 -16.06 -19.24
C GLY A 147 25.01 -16.34 -17.77
N LYS A 148 26.06 -16.27 -16.95
CA LYS A 148 25.99 -16.60 -15.51
C LYS A 148 25.02 -15.74 -14.70
N ASP A 149 24.83 -14.49 -15.07
CA ASP A 149 23.93 -13.58 -14.35
C ASP A 149 22.47 -13.99 -14.57
N LYS A 150 22.10 -14.44 -15.77
CA LYS A 150 20.76 -14.99 -16.06
C LYS A 150 20.50 -16.29 -15.29
N GLU A 151 21.49 -17.19 -15.27
CA GLU A 151 21.41 -18.45 -14.49
C GLU A 151 21.27 -18.16 -12.98
N ARG A 152 22.07 -17.21 -12.46
CA ARG A 152 22.02 -16.85 -11.04
C ARG A 152 20.68 -16.20 -10.68
N PHE A 153 20.14 -15.33 -11.54
CA PHE A 153 18.84 -14.71 -11.36
C PHE A 153 17.72 -15.77 -11.24
N ALA A 154 17.70 -16.75 -12.16
CA ALA A 154 16.72 -17.83 -12.12
C ALA A 154 16.85 -18.69 -10.83
N ALA A 155 18.09 -18.99 -10.43
CA ALA A 155 18.34 -19.73 -9.18
C ALA A 155 17.86 -18.94 -7.95
N ILE A 156 18.07 -17.63 -7.89
CA ILE A 156 17.57 -16.77 -6.80
C ILE A 156 16.04 -16.79 -6.74
N GLN A 157 15.35 -16.67 -7.88
CA GLN A 157 13.89 -16.71 -7.90
C GLN A 157 13.35 -18.04 -7.35
N THR A 158 13.95 -19.17 -7.77
CA THR A 158 13.58 -20.49 -7.27
C THR A 158 13.82 -20.61 -5.76
N GLU A 159 14.98 -20.15 -5.28
CA GLU A 159 15.31 -20.18 -3.85
C GLU A 159 14.39 -19.27 -3.02
N LEU A 160 14.04 -18.08 -3.51
CA LEU A 160 13.08 -17.17 -2.86
C LEU A 160 11.69 -17.81 -2.75
N ALA A 161 11.22 -18.47 -3.81
CA ALA A 161 9.93 -19.17 -3.79
C ALA A 161 9.89 -20.29 -2.75
N GLN A 162 10.95 -21.11 -2.68
CA GLN A 162 11.08 -22.18 -1.69
C GLN A 162 11.14 -21.66 -0.26
N LEU A 163 11.95 -20.61 -0.02
CA LEU A 163 12.07 -19.99 1.30
C LEU A 163 10.75 -19.32 1.74
N GLY A 164 10.03 -18.68 0.83
CA GLY A 164 8.73 -18.10 1.12
C GLY A 164 7.70 -19.16 1.52
N LEU A 165 7.65 -20.28 0.81
CA LEU A 165 6.78 -21.40 1.15
C LEU A 165 7.14 -22.00 2.52
N GLN A 166 8.42 -22.25 2.77
CA GLN A 166 8.90 -22.79 4.05
C GLN A 166 8.58 -21.82 5.21
N PHE A 167 8.73 -20.51 4.99
CA PHE A 167 8.40 -19.48 5.97
C PHE A 167 6.93 -19.59 6.41
N SER A 168 6.02 -19.64 5.44
CA SER A 168 4.57 -19.72 5.70
C SER A 168 4.16 -21.03 6.35
N GLN A 169 4.74 -22.14 5.92
CA GLN A 169 4.47 -23.46 6.51
C GLN A 169 4.92 -23.54 7.98
N ASN A 170 6.09 -22.96 8.29
CA ASN A 170 6.59 -22.89 9.68
C ASN A 170 5.66 -22.07 10.57
N GLU A 171 5.20 -20.90 10.07
CA GLU A 171 4.26 -20.02 10.79
C GLU A 171 2.93 -20.72 11.04
N LEU A 172 2.36 -21.32 10.02
CA LEU A 172 1.09 -22.06 10.11
C LEU A 172 1.19 -23.22 11.11
N LYS A 173 2.26 -24.01 11.01
CA LYS A 173 2.48 -25.14 11.91
C LYS A 173 2.55 -24.70 13.37
N GLN A 174 3.37 -23.70 13.71
CA GLN A 174 3.49 -23.24 15.10
C GLN A 174 2.22 -22.53 15.59
N THR A 175 1.45 -21.89 14.69
CA THR A 175 0.14 -21.31 15.03
C THR A 175 -0.85 -22.42 15.39
N ASN A 176 -0.86 -23.54 14.67
CA ASN A 176 -1.75 -24.66 14.88
C ASN A 176 -1.36 -25.53 16.08
N ASP A 177 -0.06 -25.63 16.38
CA ASP A 177 0.46 -26.48 17.46
C ASP A 177 0.16 -25.91 18.87
N PHE A 178 -0.19 -24.61 18.98
CA PHE A 178 -0.45 -23.98 20.27
C PHE A 178 -1.89 -24.14 20.72
N GLU A 179 -2.05 -24.50 22.00
CA GLU A 179 -3.34 -24.54 22.68
C GLU A 179 -3.23 -24.01 24.12
N LEU A 180 -4.08 -23.05 24.47
CA LEU A 180 -4.33 -22.69 25.87
C LEU A 180 -5.59 -23.44 26.36
N HIS A 181 -5.38 -24.53 27.12
CA HIS A 181 -6.45 -25.33 27.65
C HIS A 181 -6.86 -24.83 29.05
N ILE A 182 -8.11 -24.40 29.20
CA ILE A 182 -8.68 -23.91 30.45
C ILE A 182 -9.76 -24.87 30.92
N THR A 183 -9.71 -25.28 32.22
CA THR A 183 -10.70 -26.13 32.85
C THR A 183 -11.44 -25.45 33.99
N ASN A 184 -10.91 -24.34 34.52
CA ASN A 184 -11.56 -23.55 35.55
C ASN A 184 -12.40 -22.44 34.90
N ALA A 185 -13.72 -22.44 35.18
CA ALA A 185 -14.64 -21.46 34.64
C ALA A 185 -14.38 -20.02 35.11
N ASP A 186 -13.74 -19.84 36.26
CA ASP A 186 -13.42 -18.50 36.79
C ASP A 186 -12.37 -17.79 35.90
N ASP A 187 -11.52 -18.56 35.23
CA ASP A 187 -10.50 -18.03 34.30
C ASP A 187 -11.09 -17.49 32.97
N LEU A 188 -12.39 -17.73 32.75
CA LEU A 188 -13.13 -17.20 31.60
C LEU A 188 -13.80 -15.85 31.89
N SER A 189 -13.58 -15.29 33.09
CA SER A 189 -14.14 -13.99 33.46
C SER A 189 -13.79 -12.92 32.40
N GLY A 190 -14.81 -12.11 32.06
CA GLY A 190 -14.70 -11.06 31.03
C GLY A 190 -14.95 -11.53 29.59
N LEU A 191 -14.72 -12.80 29.27
CA LEU A 191 -14.90 -13.31 27.92
C LEU A 191 -16.38 -13.33 27.48
N PRO A 192 -16.70 -12.88 26.25
CA PRO A 192 -18.05 -12.96 25.68
C PRO A 192 -18.55 -14.40 25.54
N ASP A 193 -19.85 -14.60 25.60
CA ASP A 193 -20.47 -15.93 25.43
C ASP A 193 -20.12 -16.58 24.09
N THR A 194 -19.99 -15.79 23.04
CA THR A 194 -19.58 -16.24 21.70
C THR A 194 -18.19 -16.86 21.73
N ALA A 195 -17.22 -16.20 22.36
CA ALA A 195 -15.84 -16.70 22.48
C ALA A 195 -15.78 -17.95 23.37
N ARG A 196 -16.54 -17.99 24.47
CA ARG A 196 -16.64 -19.16 25.37
C ARG A 196 -17.23 -20.38 24.67
N LYS A 197 -18.29 -20.18 23.89
CA LYS A 197 -18.94 -21.28 23.13
C LYS A 197 -18.01 -21.82 22.05
N ALA A 198 -17.31 -20.94 21.32
CA ALA A 198 -16.33 -21.35 20.32
C ALA A 198 -15.16 -22.16 20.92
N ALA A 199 -14.63 -21.71 22.08
CA ALA A 199 -13.55 -22.42 22.77
C ALA A 199 -14.01 -23.78 23.36
N ALA A 200 -15.27 -23.87 23.84
CA ALA A 200 -15.84 -25.16 24.27
C ALA A 200 -16.02 -26.14 23.10
N LEU A 201 -16.46 -25.66 21.96
CA LEU A 201 -16.56 -26.48 20.74
C LEU A 201 -15.17 -26.99 20.31
N ALA A 202 -14.17 -26.13 20.28
CA ALA A 202 -12.80 -26.50 19.97
C ALA A 202 -12.22 -27.53 20.94
N ALA A 203 -12.53 -27.42 22.23
CA ALA A 203 -12.16 -28.43 23.22
C ALA A 203 -12.84 -29.79 22.94
N LYS A 204 -14.16 -29.76 22.63
CA LYS A 204 -14.93 -30.95 22.30
C LYS A 204 -14.40 -31.68 21.05
N GLU A 205 -14.08 -30.96 20.00
CA GLU A 205 -13.50 -31.50 18.77
C GLU A 205 -12.16 -32.18 19.01
N LYS A 206 -11.40 -31.70 20.02
CA LYS A 206 -10.11 -32.28 20.45
C LYS A 206 -10.25 -33.33 21.55
N GLY A 207 -11.48 -33.72 21.92
CA GLY A 207 -11.74 -34.71 22.98
C GLY A 207 -11.35 -34.24 24.38
N LYS A 208 -11.31 -32.91 24.62
CA LYS A 208 -10.97 -32.27 25.90
C LYS A 208 -12.21 -31.74 26.62
N GLU A 209 -12.20 -31.79 27.97
CA GLU A 209 -13.17 -31.06 28.78
C GLU A 209 -12.74 -29.61 28.98
N GLY A 210 -13.70 -28.69 29.16
CA GLY A 210 -13.41 -27.27 29.35
C GLY A 210 -13.34 -26.47 28.04
N TRP A 211 -12.34 -25.63 27.89
CA TRP A 211 -12.19 -24.67 26.78
C TRP A 211 -10.79 -24.67 26.23
N VAL A 212 -10.67 -24.62 24.91
CA VAL A 212 -9.39 -24.49 24.20
C VAL A 212 -9.36 -23.21 23.41
N PHE A 213 -8.39 -22.35 23.70
CA PHE A 213 -8.08 -21.14 22.91
C PHE A 213 -6.82 -21.38 22.08
N THR A 214 -6.81 -20.80 20.87
CA THR A 214 -5.73 -20.96 19.88
C THR A 214 -5.16 -19.60 19.47
N LEU A 215 -4.08 -19.60 18.67
CA LEU A 215 -3.48 -18.37 18.15
C LEU A 215 -4.17 -17.82 16.90
N HIS A 216 -5.21 -18.48 16.42
CA HIS A 216 -6.02 -17.96 15.31
C HIS A 216 -6.78 -16.70 15.73
N ALA A 217 -6.89 -15.72 14.80
CA ALA A 217 -7.46 -14.40 15.08
C ALA A 217 -8.81 -14.41 15.80
N PRO A 218 -9.81 -15.27 15.44
CA PRO A 218 -11.11 -15.32 16.13
C PRO A 218 -11.06 -15.80 17.57
N SER A 219 -9.98 -16.47 17.97
CA SER A 219 -9.74 -16.94 19.36
C SER A 219 -8.81 -15.98 20.11
N TYR A 220 -7.70 -15.58 19.47
CA TYR A 220 -6.67 -14.74 20.05
C TYR A 220 -7.14 -13.31 20.35
N GLY A 221 -7.77 -12.65 19.39
CA GLY A 221 -8.23 -11.28 19.51
C GLY A 221 -9.21 -11.06 20.66
N PRO A 222 -10.34 -11.78 20.71
CA PRO A 222 -11.28 -11.69 21.83
C PRO A 222 -10.64 -12.03 23.16
N PHE A 223 -9.71 -12.99 23.22
CA PHE A 223 -9.04 -13.35 24.46
C PHE A 223 -8.22 -12.18 25.02
N LEU A 224 -7.40 -11.51 24.21
CA LEU A 224 -6.63 -10.34 24.66
C LEU A 224 -7.52 -9.14 25.01
N THR A 225 -8.65 -9.00 24.34
CA THR A 225 -9.56 -7.85 24.52
C THR A 225 -10.42 -7.98 25.78
N TYR A 226 -10.88 -9.19 26.08
CA TYR A 226 -11.95 -9.37 27.08
C TYR A 226 -11.54 -10.15 28.32
N ALA A 227 -10.55 -11.07 28.24
CA ALA A 227 -10.20 -11.91 29.39
C ALA A 227 -9.68 -11.07 30.56
N ASP A 228 -10.31 -11.21 31.75
CA ASP A 228 -9.88 -10.48 32.95
C ASP A 228 -8.53 -11.00 33.50
N ASN A 229 -8.21 -12.29 33.30
CA ASN A 229 -6.97 -12.90 33.80
C ASN A 229 -5.74 -12.40 33.02
N ARG A 230 -4.97 -11.47 33.62
CA ARG A 230 -3.77 -10.85 33.03
C ARG A 230 -2.69 -11.86 32.64
N GLU A 231 -2.47 -12.89 33.50
CA GLU A 231 -1.45 -13.89 33.22
C GLU A 231 -1.78 -14.76 32.03
N LEU A 232 -3.06 -15.11 31.83
CA LEU A 232 -3.51 -15.83 30.66
C LEU A 232 -3.42 -14.97 29.38
N ARG A 233 -3.70 -13.64 29.46
CA ARG A 233 -3.42 -12.72 28.34
C ARG A 233 -1.94 -12.69 28.00
N ARG A 234 -1.04 -12.64 29.02
CA ARG A 234 0.40 -12.70 28.80
C ARG A 234 0.82 -14.00 28.11
N GLN A 235 0.30 -15.15 28.54
CA GLN A 235 0.60 -16.44 27.92
C GLN A 235 0.18 -16.48 26.46
N MET A 236 -1.03 -16.02 26.14
CA MET A 236 -1.52 -15.92 24.75
C MET A 236 -0.63 -14.99 23.91
N TYR A 237 -0.30 -13.82 24.45
CA TYR A 237 0.54 -12.84 23.77
C TYR A 237 1.94 -13.39 23.48
N MET A 238 2.59 -13.98 24.50
CA MET A 238 3.91 -14.57 24.36
C MET A 238 3.90 -15.71 23.34
N ALA A 239 2.90 -16.59 23.43
CA ALA A 239 2.76 -17.70 22.49
C ALA A 239 2.70 -17.23 21.04
N LYS A 240 1.89 -16.19 20.73
CA LYS A 240 1.77 -15.65 19.38
C LYS A 240 3.04 -14.93 18.92
N ASN A 241 3.67 -14.14 19.78
CA ASN A 241 4.77 -13.27 19.37
C ASN A 241 6.16 -13.91 19.50
N THR A 242 6.21 -15.21 19.87
CA THR A 242 7.45 -16.03 19.90
C THR A 242 7.39 -17.23 18.97
N ILE A 243 6.40 -17.34 18.09
CA ILE A 243 6.39 -18.36 17.04
C ILE A 243 7.61 -18.17 16.12
N CYS A 244 8.13 -19.24 15.58
CA CYS A 244 9.21 -19.26 14.60
C CYS A 244 10.53 -18.56 15.02
N CYS A 245 10.78 -18.39 16.34
CA CYS A 245 12.05 -17.86 16.86
C CYS A 245 12.58 -18.63 18.09
N LYS A 246 12.22 -19.92 18.23
CA LYS A 246 12.55 -20.75 19.40
C LYS A 246 13.80 -21.61 19.22
N GLY A 247 14.49 -21.53 18.10
CA GLY A 247 15.66 -22.36 17.79
C GLY A 247 15.31 -23.81 17.44
N ASP A 248 14.06 -24.07 17.07
CA ASP A 248 13.56 -25.36 16.62
C ASP A 248 13.54 -25.48 15.08
N ALA A 249 12.99 -26.58 14.57
CA ALA A 249 12.91 -26.83 13.12
C ALA A 249 12.04 -25.82 12.34
N CYS A 250 11.20 -25.04 13.03
CA CYS A 250 10.35 -24.01 12.44
C CYS A 250 10.93 -22.59 12.63
N ASP A 251 12.20 -22.45 13.00
CA ASP A 251 12.83 -21.14 13.21
C ASP A 251 13.04 -20.41 11.88
N ASN A 252 12.39 -19.25 11.72
CA ASN A 252 12.43 -18.46 10.49
C ASN A 252 13.55 -17.41 10.44
N ARG A 253 14.36 -17.22 11.49
CA ARG A 253 15.38 -16.14 11.53
C ARG A 253 16.40 -16.24 10.39
N GLU A 254 16.91 -17.46 10.11
CA GLU A 254 17.84 -17.66 8.99
C GLU A 254 17.13 -17.55 7.63
N ILE A 255 15.85 -17.92 7.54
CA ILE A 255 15.04 -17.75 6.34
C ILE A 255 14.88 -16.26 6.02
N VAL A 256 14.52 -15.44 7.00
CA VAL A 256 14.41 -13.97 6.87
C VAL A 256 15.73 -13.37 6.35
N ARG A 257 16.87 -13.74 6.96
CA ARG A 257 18.18 -13.24 6.54
C ARG A 257 18.51 -13.61 5.09
N LYS A 258 18.26 -14.86 4.71
CA LYS A 258 18.47 -15.35 3.34
C LYS A 258 17.58 -14.60 2.34
N ILE A 259 16.29 -14.47 2.63
CA ILE A 259 15.35 -13.74 1.77
C ILE A 259 15.82 -12.31 1.54
N ALA A 260 16.18 -11.56 2.60
CA ALA A 260 16.67 -10.18 2.48
C ALA A 260 17.93 -10.09 1.59
N ASN A 261 18.89 -11.01 1.80
CA ASN A 261 20.14 -11.01 1.04
C ASN A 261 19.94 -11.44 -0.43
N LEU A 262 19.11 -12.42 -0.70
CA LEU A 262 18.77 -12.85 -2.06
C LEU A 262 18.03 -11.74 -2.83
N ARG A 263 17.13 -11.01 -2.18
CA ARG A 263 16.46 -9.86 -2.78
C ARG A 263 17.44 -8.73 -3.12
N LEU A 264 18.40 -8.47 -2.24
CA LEU A 264 19.47 -7.51 -2.54
C LEU A 264 20.30 -7.98 -3.75
N GLU A 265 20.72 -9.24 -3.80
CA GLU A 265 21.48 -9.80 -4.91
C GLU A 265 20.70 -9.72 -6.23
N LEU A 266 19.41 -10.12 -6.21
CA LEU A 266 18.51 -9.99 -7.37
C LEU A 266 18.46 -8.57 -7.90
N ALA A 267 18.24 -7.60 -7.02
CA ALA A 267 18.18 -6.18 -7.41
C ALA A 267 19.51 -5.70 -8.00
N ASN A 268 20.64 -6.10 -7.42
CA ASN A 268 21.98 -5.75 -7.93
C ASN A 268 22.24 -6.35 -9.32
N LEU A 269 21.82 -7.61 -9.59
CA LEU A 269 21.92 -8.23 -10.92
C LEU A 269 21.15 -7.41 -11.98
N LEU A 270 20.01 -6.83 -11.60
CA LEU A 270 19.21 -5.98 -12.48
C LEU A 270 19.69 -4.50 -12.50
N GLY A 271 20.81 -4.18 -11.85
CA GLY A 271 21.41 -2.84 -11.84
C GLY A 271 20.80 -1.87 -10.83
N TYR A 272 19.97 -2.34 -9.91
CA TYR A 272 19.41 -1.53 -8.83
C TYR A 272 20.32 -1.55 -7.59
N LYS A 273 20.34 -0.46 -6.85
CA LYS A 273 21.15 -0.31 -5.64
C LYS A 273 20.66 -1.15 -4.47
N CYS A 274 19.34 -1.27 -4.34
CA CYS A 274 18.68 -2.07 -3.32
C CYS A 274 17.36 -2.65 -3.87
N TYR A 275 16.75 -3.58 -3.13
CA TYR A 275 15.50 -4.20 -3.58
C TYR A 275 14.33 -3.23 -3.65
N ALA A 276 14.27 -2.24 -2.75
CA ALA A 276 13.23 -1.23 -2.78
C ALA A 276 13.24 -0.40 -4.07
N ASP A 277 14.43 -0.04 -4.59
CA ASP A 277 14.55 0.68 -5.87
C ASP A 277 14.01 -0.15 -7.05
N TYR A 278 14.17 -1.48 -7.00
CA TYR A 278 13.59 -2.40 -7.98
C TYR A 278 12.07 -2.50 -7.83
N ALA A 279 11.58 -2.73 -6.61
CA ALA A 279 10.16 -2.96 -6.35
C ALA A 279 9.30 -1.71 -6.61
N LEU A 280 9.78 -0.54 -6.19
CA LEU A 280 9.04 0.71 -6.29
C LEU A 280 8.88 1.25 -7.72
N LYS A 281 9.62 0.73 -8.69
CA LYS A 281 9.42 1.05 -10.11
C LYS A 281 7.98 0.78 -10.56
N GLU A 282 7.37 -0.31 -10.07
CA GLU A 282 6.01 -0.73 -10.37
C GLU A 282 5.00 -0.23 -9.32
N ARG A 283 5.27 0.91 -8.71
CA ARG A 283 4.40 1.51 -7.70
C ARG A 283 4.15 2.98 -8.02
N MET A 284 3.02 3.50 -7.57
CA MET A 284 2.66 4.92 -7.69
C MET A 284 3.64 5.83 -6.94
N ALA A 285 4.16 5.37 -5.81
CA ALA A 285 5.21 6.05 -5.06
C ALA A 285 6.51 6.20 -5.88
N GLY A 286 6.91 5.20 -6.63
CA GLY A 286 8.01 5.23 -7.60
C GLY A 286 9.41 5.29 -7.00
N THR A 287 9.61 5.85 -5.82
CA THR A 287 10.93 6.02 -5.18
C THR A 287 10.88 5.81 -3.67
N THR A 288 12.03 5.39 -3.10
CA THR A 288 12.22 5.28 -1.65
C THR A 288 12.05 6.61 -0.92
N ASP A 289 12.46 7.73 -1.54
CA ASP A 289 12.33 9.07 -0.96
C ASP A 289 10.85 9.46 -0.77
N ARG A 290 9.98 9.15 -1.72
CA ARG A 290 8.53 9.44 -1.60
C ARG A 290 7.85 8.59 -0.55
N VAL A 291 8.26 7.33 -0.40
CA VAL A 291 7.77 6.45 0.68
C VAL A 291 8.21 7.00 2.03
N ASN A 292 9.49 7.35 2.18
CA ASN A 292 10.03 7.90 3.41
C ASN A 292 9.38 9.25 3.76
N ASP A 293 9.15 10.13 2.79
CA ASP A 293 8.47 11.41 3.01
C ASP A 293 7.04 11.23 3.57
N LEU A 294 6.29 10.26 3.03
CA LEU A 294 4.98 9.91 3.58
C LEU A 294 5.09 9.39 5.02
N VAL A 295 5.97 8.40 5.25
CA VAL A 295 6.14 7.76 6.56
C VAL A 295 6.56 8.79 7.62
N GLU A 296 7.50 9.68 7.31
CA GLU A 296 7.95 10.74 8.24
C GLU A 296 6.83 11.75 8.54
N LYS A 297 6.09 12.20 7.53
CA LYS A 297 4.95 13.12 7.73
C LYS A 297 3.87 12.51 8.62
N LEU A 298 3.54 11.25 8.41
CA LEU A 298 2.59 10.53 9.26
C LEU A 298 3.16 10.34 10.67
N TYR A 299 4.42 9.94 10.79
CA TYR A 299 5.09 9.78 12.08
C TYR A 299 5.05 11.07 12.91
N ASP A 300 5.44 12.20 12.32
CA ASP A 300 5.45 13.49 13.01
C ASP A 300 4.05 13.94 13.46
N ALA A 301 3.02 13.62 12.67
CA ALA A 301 1.65 13.97 13.01
C ALA A 301 1.05 13.07 14.10
N TYR A 302 1.26 11.75 14.01
CA TYR A 302 0.57 10.78 14.85
C TYR A 302 1.33 10.39 16.13
N MET A 303 2.65 10.48 16.17
CA MET A 303 3.43 10.08 17.35
C MET A 303 3.08 10.86 18.63
N PRO A 304 2.86 12.19 18.59
CA PRO A 304 2.42 12.92 19.79
C PRO A 304 1.06 12.42 20.31
N VAL A 305 0.12 12.14 19.40
CA VAL A 305 -1.23 11.63 19.75
C VAL A 305 -1.11 10.24 20.37
N ALA A 306 -0.38 9.34 19.71
CA ALA A 306 -0.16 7.97 20.19
C ALA A 306 0.44 7.91 21.61
N ARG A 307 1.39 8.80 21.90
CA ARG A 307 1.99 8.88 23.26
C ARG A 307 0.98 9.33 24.31
N GLU A 308 0.07 10.22 23.98
CA GLU A 308 -0.95 10.66 24.93
C GLU A 308 -1.98 9.55 25.14
N GLU A 309 -2.45 8.88 24.08
CA GLU A 309 -3.34 7.72 24.16
C GLU A 309 -2.77 6.60 25.05
N VAL A 310 -1.47 6.31 24.97
CA VAL A 310 -0.81 5.33 25.83
C VAL A 310 -0.82 5.78 27.30
N LYS A 311 -0.53 7.05 27.58
CA LYS A 311 -0.57 7.57 28.97
C LYS A 311 -1.98 7.53 29.57
N GLU A 312 -3.01 7.83 28.77
CA GLU A 312 -4.40 7.74 29.22
C GLU A 312 -4.76 6.30 29.59
N SER A 313 -4.37 5.33 28.75
CA SER A 313 -4.57 3.91 29.01
C SER A 313 -3.76 3.40 30.21
N GLU A 314 -2.53 3.88 30.43
CA GLU A 314 -1.75 3.62 31.67
C GLU A 314 -2.46 4.14 32.91
N GLY A 315 -3.03 5.33 32.85
CA GLY A 315 -3.81 5.91 33.94
C GLY A 315 -5.04 5.07 34.30
N GLN A 316 -5.67 4.43 33.32
CA GLN A 316 -6.81 3.52 33.54
C GLN A 316 -6.37 2.19 34.18
N GLY A 317 -5.28 1.61 33.71
CA GLY A 317 -4.68 0.40 34.29
C GLY A 317 -4.40 0.59 35.78
N ALA A 318 -3.79 1.71 36.14
CA ALA A 318 -3.52 2.11 37.51
C ALA A 318 -4.77 2.23 38.38
N ARG A 319 -5.85 2.80 37.84
CA ARG A 319 -7.14 2.92 38.57
C ARG A 319 -7.80 1.55 38.80
N SER A 320 -7.77 0.69 37.80
CA SER A 320 -8.36 -0.65 37.86
C SER A 320 -7.66 -1.53 38.90
N GLU A 321 -6.30 -1.51 38.97
CA GLU A 321 -5.55 -2.24 39.97
C GLU A 321 -5.86 -1.73 41.41
N ARG A 322 -5.96 -0.42 41.59
CA ARG A 322 -6.34 0.16 42.93
C ARG A 322 -7.71 -0.25 43.37
N LEU A 323 -8.66 -0.35 42.46
CA LEU A 323 -10.05 -0.81 42.79
C LEU A 323 -10.07 -2.30 43.12
N ALA A 324 -9.33 -3.13 42.38
CA ALA A 324 -9.25 -4.58 42.64
C ALA A 324 -8.61 -4.93 43.98
N VAL A 325 -7.65 -4.11 44.48
CA VAL A 325 -7.00 -4.31 45.80
C VAL A 325 -7.73 -3.61 46.95
N GLY A 326 -8.94 -3.11 46.71
CA GLY A 326 -9.79 -2.52 47.77
C GLY A 326 -9.21 -1.25 48.39
N GLY A 327 -8.46 -0.46 47.65
CA GLY A 327 -7.91 0.84 48.07
C GLY A 327 -6.83 0.80 49.15
N LYS A 328 -6.31 -0.39 49.46
CA LYS A 328 -5.34 -0.59 50.59
C LYS A 328 -3.87 -0.45 50.19
N THR A 329 -3.56 -0.14 48.92
CA THR A 329 -2.19 0.14 48.48
C THR A 329 -1.80 1.57 48.82
N PRO A 330 -0.60 1.83 49.40
CA PRO A 330 -0.11 3.20 49.62
C PRO A 330 -0.01 3.96 48.31
N ASN A 331 -0.27 5.26 48.32
CA ASN A 331 -0.23 6.17 47.16
C ASN A 331 1.12 6.20 46.39
N HIS A 332 2.13 5.45 46.83
CA HIS A 332 3.51 5.42 46.33
C HIS A 332 3.97 4.02 45.86
N SER A 333 3.06 3.01 45.76
CA SER A 333 3.47 1.76 45.09
C SER A 333 3.71 2.06 43.62
N PRO A 334 4.85 1.64 43.03
CA PRO A 334 5.07 1.79 41.59
C PRO A 334 3.93 1.06 40.87
N LEU A 335 3.26 1.79 39.96
CA LEU A 335 2.21 1.23 39.15
C LEU A 335 2.82 0.18 38.21
N THR A 336 2.13 -0.95 38.05
CA THR A 336 2.55 -1.94 37.07
C THR A 336 2.49 -1.29 35.69
N PRO A 337 3.58 -1.25 34.91
CA PRO A 337 3.59 -0.61 33.60
C PRO A 337 2.59 -1.34 32.67
N LEU A 338 1.98 -0.58 31.78
CA LEU A 338 1.15 -1.12 30.68
C LEU A 338 2.07 -1.91 29.74
N LEU A 339 1.81 -3.20 29.60
CA LEU A 339 2.59 -4.09 28.73
C LEU A 339 1.78 -4.46 27.47
N PRO A 340 2.42 -4.93 26.40
CA PRO A 340 1.73 -5.18 25.13
C PRO A 340 0.49 -6.08 25.24
N TRP A 341 0.46 -7.05 26.13
CA TRP A 341 -0.71 -7.92 26.40
C TRP A 341 -1.84 -7.25 27.18
N ASP A 342 -1.63 -6.02 27.67
CA ASP A 342 -2.64 -5.25 28.39
C ASP A 342 -3.33 -4.23 27.49
N TRP A 343 -2.71 -3.86 26.36
CA TRP A 343 -3.20 -2.79 25.49
C TRP A 343 -4.64 -3.01 25.04
N ALA A 344 -4.93 -4.15 24.39
CA ALA A 344 -6.26 -4.42 23.87
C ALA A 344 -7.33 -4.41 24.97
N TYR A 345 -7.01 -4.96 26.15
CA TYR A 345 -7.93 -5.03 27.27
C TYR A 345 -8.27 -3.65 27.86
N PHE A 346 -7.26 -2.81 28.12
CA PHE A 346 -7.51 -1.48 28.67
C PHE A 346 -8.07 -0.52 27.63
N SER A 347 -7.64 -0.63 26.40
CA SER A 347 -8.22 0.12 25.26
C SER A 347 -9.72 -0.15 25.13
N HIS A 348 -10.15 -1.41 25.17
CA HIS A 348 -11.57 -1.76 25.12
C HIS A 348 -12.35 -1.18 26.31
N LYS A 349 -11.84 -1.31 27.55
CA LYS A 349 -12.49 -0.72 28.73
C LYS A 349 -12.59 0.79 28.66
N GLU A 350 -11.61 1.45 28.06
CA GLU A 350 -11.62 2.89 27.86
C GLU A 350 -12.64 3.31 26.80
N GLN A 351 -12.73 2.59 25.70
CA GLN A 351 -13.74 2.81 24.65
C GLN A 351 -15.16 2.71 25.21
N LEU A 352 -15.44 1.67 26.01
CA LEU A 352 -16.71 1.53 26.70
C LEU A 352 -17.01 2.69 27.64
N ARG A 353 -15.99 3.15 28.39
CA ARG A 353 -16.15 4.26 29.33
C ARG A 353 -16.43 5.59 28.64
N LEU A 354 -15.72 5.87 27.52
CA LEU A 354 -15.79 7.15 26.82
C LEU A 354 -17.03 7.26 25.92
N TYR A 355 -17.32 6.21 25.20
CA TYR A 355 -18.35 6.24 24.15
C TYR A 355 -19.58 5.39 24.48
N ASN A 356 -19.50 4.54 25.50
CA ASN A 356 -20.56 3.59 25.84
C ASN A 356 -21.08 2.83 24.61
N ILE A 357 -20.14 2.33 23.79
CA ILE A 357 -20.42 1.58 22.57
C ILE A 357 -19.67 0.25 22.59
N ASP A 358 -20.41 -0.78 22.22
CA ASP A 358 -19.89 -2.14 22.03
C ASP A 358 -20.43 -2.67 20.71
N SER A 359 -19.64 -3.45 20.00
CA SER A 359 -20.01 -4.10 18.74
C SER A 359 -21.29 -4.94 18.90
N GLU A 360 -21.50 -5.60 20.04
CA GLU A 360 -22.68 -6.42 20.30
C GLU A 360 -23.98 -5.59 20.41
N MET A 361 -23.89 -4.30 20.79
CA MET A 361 -25.06 -3.39 20.81
C MET A 361 -25.51 -2.99 19.39
N LEU A 362 -24.60 -3.04 18.41
CA LEU A 362 -24.86 -2.64 17.02
C LEU A 362 -25.35 -3.79 16.14
N ARG A 363 -24.94 -5.04 16.42
CA ARG A 363 -25.31 -6.23 15.63
C ARG A 363 -26.81 -6.35 15.31
N PRO A 364 -27.75 -6.09 16.24
CA PRO A 364 -29.18 -6.21 15.95
C PRO A 364 -29.67 -5.34 14.78
N TYR A 365 -28.94 -4.28 14.44
CA TYR A 365 -29.29 -3.34 13.37
C TYR A 365 -28.66 -3.69 12.03
N PHE A 366 -27.67 -4.59 12.00
CA PHE A 366 -26.91 -4.94 10.79
C PHE A 366 -27.23 -6.36 10.33
N LYS A 367 -28.52 -6.65 10.09
CA LYS A 367 -28.93 -7.89 9.42
C LYS A 367 -28.35 -7.91 8.00
N LEU A 368 -27.65 -8.99 7.60
CA LEU A 368 -26.96 -9.11 6.30
C LEU A 368 -27.84 -8.70 5.12
N GLN A 369 -29.11 -9.13 5.08
CA GLN A 369 -30.00 -8.74 3.98
C GLN A 369 -30.19 -7.22 3.88
N ASN A 370 -30.39 -6.54 5.02
CA ASN A 370 -30.55 -5.09 5.04
C ASN A 370 -29.24 -4.37 4.62
N VAL A 371 -28.09 -4.88 5.09
CA VAL A 371 -26.77 -4.35 4.71
C VAL A 371 -26.53 -4.49 3.21
N LYS A 372 -26.83 -5.66 2.64
CA LYS A 372 -26.75 -5.92 1.21
C LYS A 372 -27.63 -4.96 0.40
N ASP A 373 -28.90 -4.85 0.79
CA ASP A 373 -29.86 -3.93 0.15
C ASP A 373 -29.38 -2.46 0.26
N GLY A 374 -28.77 -2.10 1.39
CA GLY A 374 -28.18 -0.79 1.62
C GLY A 374 -26.98 -0.51 0.71
N ILE A 375 -26.05 -1.45 0.61
CA ILE A 375 -24.83 -1.30 -0.23
C ILE A 375 -25.18 -1.26 -1.72
N PHE A 376 -26.06 -2.15 -2.19
CA PHE A 376 -26.56 -2.10 -3.57
C PHE A 376 -27.36 -0.81 -3.84
N GLY A 377 -28.18 -0.38 -2.87
CA GLY A 377 -28.89 0.89 -2.92
C GLY A 377 -27.96 2.11 -2.95
N LEU A 378 -26.80 2.05 -2.30
CA LEU A 378 -25.77 3.07 -2.37
C LEU A 378 -25.23 3.20 -3.80
N ALA A 379 -24.86 2.08 -4.43
CA ALA A 379 -24.38 2.08 -5.81
C ALA A 379 -25.46 2.57 -6.80
N THR A 380 -26.71 2.19 -6.57
CA THR A 380 -27.85 2.73 -7.36
C THR A 380 -27.96 4.25 -7.19
N LYS A 381 -27.80 4.74 -5.99
CA LYS A 381 -27.91 6.18 -5.68
C LYS A 381 -26.77 6.99 -6.28
N LEU A 382 -25.54 6.46 -6.24
CA LEU A 382 -24.34 7.10 -6.77
C LEU A 382 -24.23 7.02 -8.28
N TYR A 383 -24.45 5.84 -8.85
CA TYR A 383 -24.13 5.53 -10.25
C TYR A 383 -25.36 5.15 -11.10
N GLY A 384 -26.53 4.96 -10.50
CA GLY A 384 -27.75 4.54 -11.21
C GLY A 384 -27.80 3.05 -11.53
N ILE A 385 -26.80 2.26 -11.19
CA ILE A 385 -26.76 0.81 -11.50
C ILE A 385 -27.74 0.03 -10.64
N THR A 386 -28.22 -1.10 -11.16
CA THR A 386 -29.17 -1.99 -10.49
C THR A 386 -28.69 -3.43 -10.48
N PHE A 387 -29.07 -4.17 -9.43
CA PHE A 387 -28.69 -5.57 -9.21
C PHE A 387 -29.92 -6.45 -9.24
N ARG A 388 -29.86 -7.50 -10.05
CA ARG A 388 -30.97 -8.47 -10.18
C ARG A 388 -30.45 -9.86 -9.84
N LEU A 389 -30.98 -10.48 -8.76
CA LEU A 389 -30.68 -11.87 -8.43
C LEU A 389 -31.06 -12.77 -9.61
N GLN A 390 -30.15 -13.62 -10.06
CA GLN A 390 -30.31 -14.47 -11.22
C GLN A 390 -30.05 -15.95 -10.87
N PRO A 391 -31.08 -16.70 -10.49
CA PRO A 391 -30.94 -18.11 -10.08
C PRO A 391 -30.54 -19.07 -11.22
N GLU A 392 -30.63 -18.63 -12.49
CA GLU A 392 -30.22 -19.42 -13.65
C GLU A 392 -28.70 -19.41 -13.87
N ILE A 393 -27.98 -18.47 -13.27
CA ILE A 393 -26.52 -18.47 -13.27
C ILE A 393 -26.03 -19.48 -12.24
N GLU A 394 -25.23 -20.47 -12.70
CA GLU A 394 -24.66 -21.48 -11.83
C GLU A 394 -23.68 -20.86 -10.81
N VAL A 395 -23.69 -21.37 -9.59
CA VAL A 395 -22.81 -20.96 -8.51
C VAL A 395 -21.97 -22.16 -8.03
N TYR A 396 -20.76 -21.87 -7.52
CA TYR A 396 -19.83 -22.94 -7.07
C TYR A 396 -20.15 -23.50 -5.68
N HIS A 397 -21.01 -22.84 -4.90
CA HIS A 397 -21.46 -23.29 -3.59
C HIS A 397 -22.89 -22.78 -3.32
N PRO A 398 -23.77 -23.55 -2.60
CA PRO A 398 -25.15 -23.13 -2.32
C PRO A 398 -25.30 -21.81 -1.54
N ASP A 399 -24.28 -21.39 -0.79
CA ASP A 399 -24.28 -20.13 -0.04
C ASP A 399 -23.94 -18.91 -0.91
N VAL A 400 -23.58 -19.11 -2.19
CA VAL A 400 -23.21 -18.04 -3.13
C VAL A 400 -24.44 -17.54 -3.85
N GLU A 401 -24.59 -16.24 -3.97
CA GLU A 401 -25.63 -15.60 -4.75
C GLU A 401 -25.03 -14.98 -6.02
N ALA A 402 -25.71 -15.12 -7.17
CA ALA A 402 -25.29 -14.50 -8.43
C ALA A 402 -26.27 -13.41 -8.86
N TYR A 403 -25.74 -12.26 -9.26
CA TYR A 403 -26.50 -11.09 -9.68
C TYR A 403 -26.10 -10.64 -11.08
N GLU A 404 -27.08 -10.32 -11.91
CA GLU A 404 -26.86 -9.48 -13.09
C GLU A 404 -26.82 -8.01 -12.65
N VAL A 405 -25.85 -7.27 -13.16
CA VAL A 405 -25.69 -5.82 -12.92
C VAL A 405 -26.00 -5.07 -14.21
N PHE A 406 -26.87 -4.07 -14.12
CA PHE A 406 -27.28 -3.22 -15.24
C PHE A 406 -26.98 -1.75 -14.96
N ASP A 407 -26.59 -1.01 -16.00
CA ASP A 407 -26.47 0.45 -15.94
C ASP A 407 -27.84 1.13 -15.88
N SER A 408 -27.83 2.41 -15.66
CA SER A 408 -29.02 3.29 -15.58
C SER A 408 -29.89 3.29 -16.85
N ASP A 409 -29.30 3.01 -18.01
CA ASP A 409 -29.99 2.87 -19.30
C ASP A 409 -30.46 1.44 -19.59
N GLY A 410 -30.20 0.48 -18.71
CA GLY A 410 -30.54 -0.93 -18.87
C GLY A 410 -29.47 -1.77 -19.57
N THR A 411 -28.33 -1.21 -19.91
CA THR A 411 -27.18 -1.95 -20.47
C THR A 411 -26.62 -2.92 -19.46
N PHE A 412 -26.34 -4.17 -19.87
CA PHE A 412 -25.69 -5.18 -19.02
C PHE A 412 -24.24 -4.79 -18.77
N LEU A 413 -23.84 -4.77 -17.48
CA LEU A 413 -22.49 -4.38 -17.04
C LEU A 413 -21.63 -5.55 -16.55
N ALA A 414 -22.22 -6.48 -15.80
CA ALA A 414 -21.44 -7.53 -15.16
C ALA A 414 -22.31 -8.66 -14.58
N VAL A 415 -21.69 -9.79 -14.29
CA VAL A 415 -22.19 -10.76 -13.31
C VAL A 415 -21.42 -10.56 -12.01
N LEU A 416 -22.13 -10.46 -10.88
CA LEU A 416 -21.56 -10.36 -9.54
C LEU A 416 -21.92 -11.61 -8.74
N TYR A 417 -20.91 -12.38 -8.32
CA TYR A 417 -21.03 -13.44 -7.33
C TYR A 417 -20.74 -12.88 -5.95
N ALA A 418 -21.60 -13.18 -4.98
CA ALA A 418 -21.45 -12.76 -3.58
C ALA A 418 -21.41 -13.97 -2.66
N ASP A 419 -20.26 -14.22 -2.06
CA ASP A 419 -19.96 -15.36 -1.19
C ASP A 419 -19.69 -14.90 0.22
N PHE A 420 -20.73 -14.91 1.07
CA PHE A 420 -20.70 -14.21 2.35
C PHE A 420 -20.13 -15.02 3.52
N PHE A 421 -20.21 -16.36 3.51
CA PHE A 421 -20.07 -17.13 4.74
C PHE A 421 -18.81 -17.99 4.79
N PRO A 422 -18.20 -18.15 5.99
CA PRO A 422 -17.08 -19.05 6.19
C PRO A 422 -17.47 -20.52 6.03
N ARG A 423 -16.57 -21.34 5.54
CA ARG A 423 -16.66 -22.79 5.47
C ARG A 423 -15.27 -23.42 5.48
N ALA A 424 -15.18 -24.73 5.80
CA ALA A 424 -13.90 -25.43 5.87
C ALA A 424 -13.10 -25.42 4.55
N SER A 425 -13.82 -25.39 3.42
CA SER A 425 -13.23 -25.33 2.08
C SER A 425 -12.86 -23.92 1.60
N LYS A 426 -12.92 -22.90 2.45
CA LYS A 426 -12.70 -21.50 2.07
C LYS A 426 -11.58 -20.87 2.91
N GLN A 427 -10.70 -20.16 2.28
CA GLN A 427 -9.66 -19.39 2.95
C GLN A 427 -10.25 -18.32 3.86
N SER A 428 -9.52 -17.97 4.94
CA SER A 428 -9.88 -16.88 5.84
C SER A 428 -9.60 -15.51 5.20
N GLY A 429 -10.30 -14.47 5.69
CA GLY A 429 -10.19 -13.11 5.17
C GLY A 429 -11.33 -12.75 4.24
N ALA A 430 -11.13 -11.72 3.44
CA ALA A 430 -12.05 -11.29 2.40
C ALA A 430 -11.22 -10.85 1.18
N TRP A 431 -11.80 -11.00 -0.01
CA TRP A 431 -11.14 -10.59 -1.26
C TRP A 431 -12.13 -10.48 -2.40
N MET A 432 -11.77 -9.67 -3.39
CA MET A 432 -12.42 -9.65 -4.70
C MET A 432 -11.54 -10.38 -5.74
N THR A 433 -12.17 -11.06 -6.67
CA THR A 433 -11.52 -11.68 -7.82
C THR A 433 -12.46 -11.71 -9.02
N ASP A 434 -11.90 -11.89 -10.21
CA ASP A 434 -12.65 -12.06 -11.45
C ASP A 434 -12.54 -13.50 -11.96
N PHE A 435 -13.67 -14.11 -12.35
CA PHE A 435 -13.68 -15.31 -13.19
C PHE A 435 -13.48 -14.96 -14.67
N GLN A 436 -13.85 -13.74 -15.05
CA GLN A 436 -13.60 -13.13 -16.34
C GLN A 436 -13.43 -11.63 -16.12
N GLU A 437 -12.39 -11.04 -16.67
CA GLU A 437 -12.17 -9.59 -16.70
C GLU A 437 -12.85 -8.97 -17.93
N GLN A 438 -13.08 -7.65 -17.91
CA GLN A 438 -13.65 -6.93 -19.04
C GLN A 438 -12.60 -6.74 -20.15
N TYR A 439 -12.99 -6.89 -21.40
CA TYR A 439 -12.17 -6.58 -22.57
C TYR A 439 -13.01 -6.48 -23.86
N ILE A 440 -12.42 -5.88 -24.91
CA ILE A 440 -13.01 -5.86 -26.25
C ILE A 440 -12.25 -6.86 -27.13
N ASP A 441 -12.95 -7.80 -27.78
CA ASP A 441 -12.35 -8.78 -28.68
C ASP A 441 -12.01 -8.19 -30.06
N GLU A 442 -11.34 -8.98 -30.92
CA GLU A 442 -10.98 -8.57 -32.30
C GLU A 442 -12.19 -8.27 -33.20
N ALA A 443 -13.37 -8.81 -32.90
CA ALA A 443 -14.60 -8.53 -33.60
C ALA A 443 -15.30 -7.27 -33.10
N GLY A 444 -14.79 -6.64 -32.02
CA GLY A 444 -15.37 -5.47 -31.39
C GLY A 444 -16.45 -5.76 -30.36
N ASN A 445 -16.60 -7.02 -29.91
CA ASN A 445 -17.54 -7.36 -28.85
C ASN A 445 -16.96 -7.02 -27.49
N ASP A 446 -17.75 -6.36 -26.65
CA ASP A 446 -17.40 -6.07 -25.25
C ASP A 446 -17.76 -7.28 -24.37
N HIS A 447 -16.74 -7.95 -23.86
CA HIS A 447 -16.87 -9.04 -22.90
C HIS A 447 -16.92 -8.46 -21.49
N ARG A 448 -18.10 -8.51 -20.87
CA ARG A 448 -18.29 -7.91 -19.53
C ARG A 448 -17.76 -8.81 -18.42
N PRO A 449 -17.34 -8.25 -17.27
CA PRO A 449 -16.66 -8.99 -16.21
C PRO A 449 -17.62 -9.90 -15.45
N HIS A 450 -17.06 -11.00 -14.93
CA HIS A 450 -17.69 -11.89 -13.96
C HIS A 450 -16.94 -11.78 -12.64
N VAL A 451 -17.43 -10.91 -11.78
CA VAL A 451 -16.78 -10.50 -10.52
C VAL A 451 -17.23 -11.39 -9.37
N SER A 452 -16.34 -11.75 -8.48
CA SER A 452 -16.68 -12.47 -7.24
C SER A 452 -16.13 -11.73 -6.02
N ILE A 453 -17.01 -11.42 -5.06
CA ILE A 453 -16.62 -10.93 -3.73
C ILE A 453 -16.79 -12.06 -2.72
N VAL A 454 -15.71 -12.38 -2.03
CA VAL A 454 -15.64 -13.54 -1.12
C VAL A 454 -15.31 -13.04 0.28
N MET A 455 -16.16 -13.39 1.25
CA MET A 455 -16.05 -12.91 2.62
C MET A 455 -16.28 -14.05 3.63
N ASN A 456 -15.96 -13.78 4.89
CA ASN A 456 -16.16 -14.72 5.99
C ASN A 456 -16.96 -14.05 7.12
N LEU A 457 -18.18 -13.60 6.79
CA LEU A 457 -19.07 -12.89 7.69
C LEU A 457 -19.79 -13.83 8.65
N THR A 458 -20.30 -13.27 9.75
CA THR A 458 -21.05 -14.02 10.76
C THR A 458 -22.24 -14.77 10.15
N LYS A 459 -22.25 -16.12 10.30
CA LYS A 459 -23.33 -16.99 9.82
C LYS A 459 -24.65 -16.78 10.59
N PRO A 460 -25.79 -17.07 9.96
CA PRO A 460 -27.05 -17.24 10.70
C PRO A 460 -26.95 -18.44 11.66
N THR A 461 -27.72 -18.39 12.73
CA THR A 461 -27.93 -19.53 13.62
C THR A 461 -29.37 -20.05 13.48
N GLU A 462 -29.70 -21.15 14.15
CA GLU A 462 -31.08 -21.66 14.15
C GLU A 462 -32.10 -20.63 14.63
N ASP A 463 -31.71 -19.75 15.55
CA ASP A 463 -32.59 -18.79 16.23
C ASP A 463 -32.46 -17.36 15.65
N LYS A 464 -31.38 -17.03 14.92
CA LYS A 464 -31.10 -15.65 14.48
C LYS A 464 -30.59 -15.60 13.04
N PRO A 465 -31.01 -14.59 12.26
CA PRO A 465 -30.40 -14.33 10.96
C PRO A 465 -28.92 -13.94 11.12
N SER A 466 -28.19 -13.86 10.01
CA SER A 466 -26.85 -13.29 10.00
C SER A 466 -26.92 -11.82 10.45
N LEU A 467 -26.28 -11.52 11.59
CA LEU A 467 -26.19 -10.19 12.20
C LEU A 467 -24.71 -9.78 12.24
N LEU A 468 -24.37 -8.76 11.48
CA LEU A 468 -22.99 -8.32 11.27
C LEU A 468 -22.50 -7.36 12.36
N THR A 469 -21.20 -7.29 12.56
CA THR A 469 -20.55 -6.16 13.24
C THR A 469 -20.40 -4.98 12.27
N LEU A 470 -20.09 -3.80 12.80
CA LEU A 470 -19.75 -2.64 11.97
C LEU A 470 -18.51 -2.93 11.09
N SER A 471 -17.51 -3.62 11.63
CA SER A 471 -16.33 -4.02 10.88
C SER A 471 -16.65 -4.99 9.74
N GLU A 472 -17.62 -5.90 9.89
CA GLU A 472 -18.09 -6.76 8.81
C GLU A 472 -18.83 -5.97 7.72
N VAL A 473 -19.55 -4.90 8.10
CA VAL A 473 -20.15 -3.95 7.13
C VAL A 473 -19.08 -3.20 6.37
N GLU A 474 -18.02 -2.73 7.04
CA GLU A 474 -16.85 -2.09 6.43
C GLU A 474 -16.17 -3.04 5.45
N THR A 475 -15.94 -4.31 5.82
CA THR A 475 -15.38 -5.32 4.94
C THR A 475 -16.22 -5.52 3.69
N PHE A 476 -17.54 -5.59 3.82
CA PHE A 476 -18.41 -5.72 2.65
C PHE A 476 -18.33 -4.50 1.72
N LEU A 477 -18.31 -3.29 2.26
CA LEU A 477 -18.11 -2.06 1.50
C LEU A 477 -16.76 -2.05 0.78
N HIS A 478 -15.70 -2.54 1.44
CA HIS A 478 -14.36 -2.65 0.89
C HIS A 478 -14.35 -3.55 -0.35
N GLU A 479 -14.77 -4.82 -0.22
CA GLU A 479 -14.79 -5.76 -1.34
C GLU A 479 -15.73 -5.29 -2.46
N PHE A 480 -16.81 -4.62 -2.09
CA PHE A 480 -17.72 -4.04 -3.06
C PHE A 480 -17.08 -2.86 -3.82
N GLY A 481 -16.18 -2.10 -3.19
CA GLY A 481 -15.39 -1.06 -3.86
C GLY A 481 -14.46 -1.62 -4.94
N HIS A 482 -13.80 -2.74 -4.66
CA HIS A 482 -13.04 -3.49 -5.67
C HIS A 482 -13.95 -4.03 -6.78
N ALA A 483 -15.12 -4.58 -6.42
CA ALA A 483 -16.09 -5.05 -7.40
C ALA A 483 -16.54 -3.94 -8.35
N LEU A 484 -16.81 -2.74 -7.83
CA LEU A 484 -17.18 -1.58 -8.67
C LEU A 484 -16.04 -1.20 -9.65
N HIS A 485 -14.78 -1.32 -9.24
CA HIS A 485 -13.64 -1.08 -10.11
C HIS A 485 -13.59 -2.04 -11.30
N SER A 486 -13.97 -3.32 -11.09
CA SER A 486 -14.06 -4.30 -12.16
C SER A 486 -15.36 -4.14 -12.99
N ILE A 487 -16.51 -3.95 -12.32
CA ILE A 487 -17.83 -3.79 -12.96
C ILE A 487 -17.86 -2.63 -13.96
N PHE A 488 -17.22 -1.50 -13.60
CA PHE A 488 -17.18 -0.31 -14.44
C PHE A 488 -16.05 -0.27 -15.46
N SER A 489 -15.19 -1.29 -15.52
CA SER A 489 -14.07 -1.31 -16.46
C SER A 489 -14.55 -1.12 -17.90
N GLU A 490 -13.88 -0.21 -18.63
CA GLU A 490 -14.12 0.13 -20.04
C GLU A 490 -12.76 0.25 -20.75
N VAL A 491 -12.09 -0.90 -20.95
CA VAL A 491 -10.77 -0.97 -21.55
C VAL A 491 -10.80 -1.87 -22.80
N HIS A 492 -9.81 -1.70 -23.67
CA HIS A 492 -9.68 -2.55 -24.85
C HIS A 492 -8.95 -3.86 -24.51
N TYR A 493 -7.92 -3.77 -23.67
CA TYR A 493 -7.04 -4.89 -23.37
C TYR A 493 -7.28 -5.42 -21.95
N LYS A 494 -7.54 -6.72 -21.84
CA LYS A 494 -7.79 -7.45 -20.60
C LYS A 494 -6.73 -7.16 -19.52
N ALA A 495 -5.45 -7.15 -19.87
CA ALA A 495 -4.35 -6.91 -18.96
C ALA A 495 -4.38 -5.54 -18.24
N LEU A 496 -5.21 -4.60 -18.72
CA LEU A 496 -5.40 -3.27 -18.15
C LEU A 496 -6.78 -3.11 -17.48
N SER A 497 -7.57 -4.18 -17.37
CA SER A 497 -8.93 -4.16 -16.86
C SER A 497 -9.00 -4.00 -15.35
N GLY A 498 -10.00 -3.28 -14.88
CA GLY A 498 -10.45 -3.25 -13.48
C GLY A 498 -9.33 -3.04 -12.48
N THR A 499 -9.10 -4.04 -11.64
CA THR A 499 -8.10 -4.02 -10.58
C THR A 499 -6.66 -4.30 -11.03
N ASN A 500 -6.42 -4.47 -12.36
CA ASN A 500 -5.06 -4.60 -12.92
C ASN A 500 -4.34 -3.24 -12.95
N VAL A 501 -4.12 -2.69 -11.79
CA VAL A 501 -3.46 -1.39 -11.53
C VAL A 501 -2.26 -1.56 -10.61
N LYS A 502 -1.46 -0.50 -10.43
CA LYS A 502 -0.36 -0.53 -9.47
C LYS A 502 -0.88 -0.81 -8.06
N ARG A 503 -0.19 -1.69 -7.31
CA ARG A 503 -0.65 -2.21 -6.01
C ARG A 503 -0.93 -1.12 -4.96
N ASP A 504 -0.18 -0.02 -4.96
CA ASP A 504 -0.40 1.11 -4.05
C ASP A 504 -1.51 2.09 -4.51
N PHE A 505 -2.26 1.69 -5.56
CA PHE A 505 -3.45 2.39 -6.03
C PHE A 505 -4.72 1.54 -5.94
N VAL A 506 -4.59 0.22 -5.96
CA VAL A 506 -5.74 -0.71 -6.03
C VAL A 506 -6.73 -0.53 -4.88
N GLU A 507 -6.25 -0.11 -3.70
CA GLU A 507 -7.06 0.08 -2.50
C GLU A 507 -7.85 1.41 -2.48
N LEU A 508 -7.66 2.30 -3.46
CA LEU A 508 -8.38 3.58 -3.48
C LEU A 508 -9.91 3.39 -3.59
N PRO A 509 -10.46 2.60 -4.52
CA PRO A 509 -11.90 2.40 -4.63
C PRO A 509 -12.50 1.71 -3.40
N SER A 510 -11.83 0.70 -2.86
CA SER A 510 -12.29 -0.06 -1.70
C SER A 510 -12.34 0.82 -0.44
N GLN A 511 -11.28 1.55 -0.12
CA GLN A 511 -11.22 2.43 1.04
C GLN A 511 -12.14 3.65 0.93
N VAL A 512 -12.40 4.16 -0.28
CA VAL A 512 -13.43 5.20 -0.49
C VAL A 512 -14.81 4.69 -0.06
N MET A 513 -15.14 3.44 -0.38
CA MET A 513 -16.43 2.84 0.00
C MET A 513 -16.54 2.58 1.51
N GLU A 514 -15.47 2.19 2.20
CA GLU A 514 -15.46 2.01 3.67
C GLU A 514 -15.94 3.25 4.42
N ASN A 515 -15.63 4.46 3.92
CA ASN A 515 -16.01 5.69 4.60
C ASN A 515 -17.51 5.83 4.79
N TYR A 516 -18.34 5.21 3.93
CA TYR A 516 -19.79 5.24 4.06
C TYR A 516 -20.31 4.51 5.30
N ALA A 517 -19.57 3.52 5.84
CA ALA A 517 -20.01 2.70 6.98
C ALA A 517 -20.38 3.50 8.24
N VAL A 518 -19.83 4.71 8.37
CA VAL A 518 -20.07 5.59 9.54
C VAL A 518 -20.87 6.84 9.20
N GLU A 519 -21.30 7.01 7.94
CA GLU A 519 -22.07 8.17 7.52
C GLU A 519 -23.55 8.05 7.87
N PRO A 520 -24.12 9.00 8.64
CA PRO A 520 -25.50 8.91 9.11
C PRO A 520 -26.52 8.73 8.00
N ASP A 521 -26.40 9.50 6.92
CA ASP A 521 -27.31 9.45 5.80
C ASP A 521 -27.31 8.10 5.09
N PHE A 522 -26.21 7.37 5.11
CA PHE A 522 -26.12 6.02 4.57
C PHE A 522 -26.69 5.00 5.58
N LEU A 523 -26.30 5.07 6.86
CA LEU A 523 -26.80 4.17 7.90
C LEU A 523 -28.34 4.22 8.02
N HIS A 524 -28.94 5.39 7.90
CA HIS A 524 -30.40 5.56 7.91
C HIS A 524 -31.11 4.82 6.77
N THR A 525 -30.43 4.52 5.66
CA THR A 525 -31.05 3.83 4.54
C THR A 525 -31.35 2.36 4.83
N PHE A 526 -30.56 1.68 5.67
CA PHE A 526 -30.64 0.22 5.84
C PHE A 526 -30.56 -0.26 7.30
N ALA A 527 -29.91 0.48 8.21
CA ALA A 527 -29.65 0.00 9.57
C ALA A 527 -30.94 -0.03 10.39
N ARG A 528 -31.55 -1.21 10.52
CA ARG A 528 -32.82 -1.44 11.22
C ARG A 528 -32.73 -2.68 12.09
N HIS A 529 -33.31 -2.60 13.29
CA HIS A 529 -33.37 -3.71 14.25
C HIS A 529 -34.07 -4.91 13.62
N PHE A 530 -33.45 -6.07 13.66
CA PHE A 530 -33.86 -7.26 12.91
C PHE A 530 -35.23 -7.82 13.38
N GLU A 531 -35.65 -7.57 14.62
CA GLU A 531 -36.95 -8.01 15.19
C GLU A 531 -38.01 -6.91 15.10
N THR A 532 -37.68 -5.67 15.52
CA THR A 532 -38.68 -4.59 15.64
C THR A 532 -38.81 -3.76 14.37
N GLY A 533 -37.78 -3.77 13.46
CA GLY A 533 -37.73 -2.91 12.28
C GLY A 533 -37.43 -1.46 12.59
N GLU A 534 -37.20 -1.09 13.85
CA GLU A 534 -36.84 0.27 14.25
C GLU A 534 -35.48 0.65 13.68
N PRO A 535 -35.30 1.90 13.20
CA PRO A 535 -34.02 2.36 12.69
C PRO A 535 -32.97 2.43 13.81
N LEU A 536 -31.69 2.35 13.43
CA LEU A 536 -30.57 2.59 14.34
C LEU A 536 -30.71 4.00 14.95
N PRO A 537 -30.74 4.13 16.29
CA PRO A 537 -30.93 5.41 16.95
C PRO A 537 -29.81 6.40 16.62
N ASP A 538 -30.16 7.66 16.38
CA ASP A 538 -29.19 8.76 16.09
C ASP A 538 -28.11 8.87 17.17
N GLN A 539 -28.46 8.61 18.43
CA GLN A 539 -27.48 8.59 19.52
C GLN A 539 -26.41 7.51 19.37
N LEU A 540 -26.76 6.34 18.84
CA LEU A 540 -25.76 5.30 18.54
C LEU A 540 -24.92 5.67 17.31
N ILE A 541 -25.53 6.25 16.30
CA ILE A 541 -24.79 6.77 15.12
C ILE A 541 -23.76 7.82 15.53
N GLU A 542 -24.15 8.74 16.40
CA GLU A 542 -23.23 9.77 16.90
C GLU A 542 -22.07 9.14 17.74
N ARG A 543 -22.36 8.10 18.55
CA ARG A 543 -21.30 7.36 19.26
C ARG A 543 -20.36 6.63 18.32
N ILE A 544 -20.86 6.02 17.24
CA ILE A 544 -20.04 5.42 16.18
C ILE A 544 -19.07 6.47 15.62
N ARG A 545 -19.59 7.65 15.25
CA ARG A 545 -18.76 8.74 14.71
C ARG A 545 -17.71 9.24 15.71
N GLN A 546 -18.08 9.42 16.97
CA GLN A 546 -17.17 9.87 18.03
C GLN A 546 -16.08 8.84 18.34
N SER A 547 -16.38 7.54 18.24
CA SER A 547 -15.42 6.46 18.48
C SER A 547 -14.54 6.14 17.28
N ARG A 548 -14.84 6.67 16.09
CA ARG A 548 -14.08 6.39 14.85
C ARG A 548 -12.58 6.65 15.00
N ASN A 549 -12.22 7.72 15.66
CA ASN A 549 -10.83 8.16 15.83
C ASN A 549 -10.21 7.71 17.15
N PHE A 550 -10.88 6.82 17.89
CA PHE A 550 -10.36 6.29 19.15
C PHE A 550 -9.08 5.50 18.92
N HIS A 551 -8.01 5.88 19.61
CA HIS A 551 -6.66 5.32 19.46
C HIS A 551 -6.10 5.29 18.01
N CYS A 552 -6.52 6.26 17.18
CA CYS A 552 -6.03 6.37 15.81
C CYS A 552 -4.52 6.69 15.74
N GLY A 553 -3.98 7.37 16.76
CA GLY A 553 -2.55 7.63 16.92
C GLY A 553 -1.76 6.33 17.09
N TYR A 554 -2.14 5.52 18.06
CA TYR A 554 -1.51 4.21 18.31
C TYR A 554 -1.62 3.30 17.08
N ALA A 555 -2.81 3.20 16.49
CA ALA A 555 -3.04 2.37 15.31
C ALA A 555 -2.16 2.79 14.13
N CYS A 556 -2.04 4.09 13.86
CA CYS A 556 -1.19 4.61 12.79
C CYS A 556 0.30 4.31 13.07
N ILE A 557 0.81 4.61 14.26
CA ILE A 557 2.22 4.35 14.62
C ILE A 557 2.54 2.85 14.56
N ARG A 558 1.58 1.98 14.92
CA ARG A 558 1.72 0.53 14.77
C ARG A 558 1.91 0.14 13.30
N GLN A 559 1.12 0.70 12.39
CA GLN A 559 1.27 0.48 10.94
C GLN A 559 2.59 1.03 10.41
N LEU A 560 3.00 2.22 10.85
CA LEU A 560 4.29 2.79 10.47
C LEU A 560 5.48 1.97 10.95
N SER A 561 5.37 1.29 12.11
CA SER A 561 6.42 0.39 12.57
C SER A 561 6.68 -0.76 11.59
N PHE A 562 5.63 -1.30 10.99
CA PHE A 562 5.71 -2.33 9.96
C PHE A 562 6.26 -1.78 8.63
N CYS A 563 5.84 -0.56 8.24
CA CYS A 563 6.40 0.12 7.07
C CYS A 563 7.92 0.35 7.22
N MET A 564 8.36 0.81 8.39
CA MET A 564 9.78 1.06 8.66
C MET A 564 10.59 -0.25 8.69
N LEU A 565 10.03 -1.32 9.24
CA LEU A 565 10.66 -2.64 9.23
C LEU A 565 10.80 -3.21 7.81
N ASP A 566 9.74 -3.12 7.00
CA ASP A 566 9.76 -3.50 5.60
C ASP A 566 10.83 -2.76 4.82
N MET A 567 10.82 -1.43 4.91
CA MET A 567 11.81 -0.61 4.22
C MET A 567 13.23 -0.84 4.73
N ALA A 568 13.43 -1.12 6.02
CA ALA A 568 14.75 -1.43 6.58
C ALA A 568 15.34 -2.68 5.93
N TYR A 569 14.55 -3.76 5.74
CA TYR A 569 15.02 -4.97 5.05
C TYR A 569 15.31 -4.75 3.56
N HIS A 570 14.57 -3.88 2.89
CA HIS A 570 14.61 -3.76 1.43
C HIS A 570 15.42 -2.57 0.91
N THR A 571 15.94 -1.71 1.81
CA THR A 571 16.89 -0.63 1.48
C THR A 571 18.34 -0.94 1.83
N ILE A 572 18.64 -2.15 2.34
CA ILE A 572 20.03 -2.57 2.54
C ILE A 572 20.79 -2.53 1.22
N THR A 573 22.06 -2.13 1.29
CA THR A 573 22.99 -2.07 0.14
C THR A 573 24.18 -3.00 0.29
N THR A 574 24.27 -3.67 1.42
CA THR A 574 25.26 -4.71 1.74
C THR A 574 24.54 -5.88 2.41
N PRO A 575 25.06 -7.10 2.29
CA PRO A 575 24.43 -8.27 2.89
C PRO A 575 24.20 -8.13 4.40
N LEU A 576 23.00 -8.50 4.84
CA LEU A 576 22.61 -8.51 6.24
C LEU A 576 23.30 -9.66 6.98
N THR A 577 24.18 -9.32 7.94
CA THR A 577 24.89 -10.26 8.79
C THR A 577 24.50 -10.14 10.27
N ALA A 578 23.77 -9.06 10.63
CA ALA A 578 23.30 -8.82 11.99
C ALA A 578 22.31 -9.89 12.46
N ASP A 579 22.17 -10.03 13.77
CA ASP A 579 21.10 -10.81 14.37
C ASP A 579 19.73 -10.18 13.98
N ILE A 580 18.75 -11.04 13.63
CA ILE A 580 17.44 -10.60 13.13
C ILE A 580 16.63 -9.87 14.21
N MET A 581 16.74 -10.29 15.46
CA MET A 581 16.04 -9.62 16.57
C MET A 581 16.64 -8.24 16.87
N ASP A 582 17.95 -8.10 16.79
CA ASP A 582 18.64 -6.82 16.96
C ASP A 582 18.35 -5.87 15.78
N PHE A 583 18.30 -6.41 14.56
CA PHE A 583 17.96 -5.65 13.37
C PHE A 583 16.54 -5.08 13.45
N GLU A 584 15.56 -5.93 13.77
CA GLU A 584 14.17 -5.50 13.97
C GLU A 584 14.04 -4.45 15.06
N ARG A 585 14.64 -4.69 16.24
CA ARG A 585 14.59 -3.75 17.37
C ARG A 585 15.07 -2.36 16.95
N LYS A 586 16.19 -2.30 16.21
CA LYS A 586 16.72 -1.04 15.68
C LYS A 586 15.82 -0.39 14.64
N ALA A 587 15.26 -1.17 13.75
CA ALA A 587 14.35 -0.67 12.70
C ALA A 587 13.07 -0.07 13.29
N MET A 588 12.53 -0.65 14.37
CA MET A 588 11.28 -0.25 15.00
C MET A 588 11.45 0.66 16.23
N GLU A 589 12.68 0.99 16.65
CA GLU A 589 12.98 1.75 17.87
C GLU A 589 12.19 3.06 17.97
N ARG A 590 12.11 3.82 16.88
CA ARG A 590 11.44 5.13 16.86
C ARG A 590 9.93 5.04 17.10
N THR A 591 9.32 3.93 16.74
CA THR A 591 7.86 3.69 16.81
C THR A 591 7.44 2.95 18.07
N GLN A 592 8.38 2.66 18.97
CA GLN A 592 8.08 1.95 20.20
C GLN A 592 7.23 2.81 21.14
N LEU A 593 6.02 2.36 21.43
CA LEU A 593 5.06 3.03 22.30
C LEU A 593 4.89 2.34 23.66
N LEU A 594 5.05 1.04 23.70
CA LEU A 594 4.94 0.20 24.90
C LEU A 594 6.30 -0.41 25.24
N PRO A 595 6.56 -0.83 26.49
CA PRO A 595 7.79 -1.50 26.86
C PRO A 595 8.08 -2.69 25.96
N ALA A 596 9.33 -2.82 25.47
CA ALA A 596 9.75 -3.94 24.67
C ALA A 596 9.69 -5.26 25.46
N VAL A 597 9.28 -6.32 24.78
CA VAL A 597 9.36 -7.70 25.28
C VAL A 597 10.48 -8.39 24.50
N PRO A 598 11.65 -8.61 25.12
CA PRO A 598 12.87 -9.00 24.37
C PRO A 598 12.78 -10.28 23.58
N GLU A 599 11.90 -11.22 24.00
CA GLU A 599 11.76 -12.55 23.39
C GLU A 599 10.87 -12.53 22.13
N THR A 600 10.14 -11.42 21.88
CA THR A 600 9.19 -11.33 20.77
C THR A 600 9.88 -10.84 19.50
N ASN A 601 9.40 -11.33 18.35
CA ASN A 601 9.93 -10.94 17.04
C ASN A 601 8.80 -10.93 15.99
N MET A 602 8.67 -9.82 15.26
CA MET A 602 7.70 -9.67 14.18
C MET A 602 8.23 -10.24 12.85
N SER A 603 9.51 -10.08 12.57
CA SER A 603 10.12 -10.46 11.28
C SER A 603 9.90 -11.92 10.92
N VAL A 604 9.90 -12.83 11.90
CA VAL A 604 9.76 -14.27 11.71
C VAL A 604 8.33 -14.75 11.43
N GLN A 605 7.36 -13.86 11.57
CA GLN A 605 5.94 -14.08 11.29
C GLN A 605 5.33 -13.00 10.38
N PHE A 606 6.19 -12.21 9.74
CA PHE A 606 5.75 -11.14 8.85
C PHE A 606 5.60 -11.64 7.41
N SER A 607 4.63 -12.54 7.23
CA SER A 607 4.34 -13.20 5.94
C SER A 607 4.09 -12.19 4.81
N HIS A 608 3.44 -11.05 5.09
CA HIS A 608 3.20 -9.99 4.09
C HIS A 608 4.45 -9.63 3.28
N ILE A 609 5.59 -9.44 3.96
CA ILE A 609 6.83 -9.01 3.30
C ILE A 609 7.78 -10.16 2.99
N MET A 610 7.71 -11.28 3.70
CA MET A 610 8.65 -12.39 3.52
C MET A 610 8.17 -13.39 2.46
N SER A 611 6.92 -13.79 2.50
CA SER A 611 6.30 -14.77 1.59
C SER A 611 5.20 -14.19 0.70
N GLY A 612 4.61 -13.06 1.10
CA GLY A 612 3.58 -12.35 0.33
C GLY A 612 4.12 -11.32 -0.64
N GLY A 613 3.24 -10.63 -1.35
CA GLY A 613 3.56 -9.64 -2.39
C GLY A 613 3.89 -8.22 -1.90
N TYR A 614 4.13 -8.00 -0.59
CA TYR A 614 4.30 -6.68 0.02
C TYR A 614 5.74 -6.30 0.34
N ALA A 615 6.72 -7.01 -0.23
CA ALA A 615 8.14 -6.65 -0.08
C ALA A 615 8.43 -5.25 -0.65
N ALA A 616 9.01 -4.37 0.17
CA ALA A 616 9.14 -2.93 -0.10
C ALA A 616 7.80 -2.29 -0.50
N GLY A 617 6.70 -2.76 0.06
CA GLY A 617 5.35 -2.39 -0.34
C GLY A 617 4.34 -2.29 0.81
N TYR A 618 4.72 -2.54 2.05
CA TYR A 618 3.79 -2.46 3.17
C TYR A 618 3.25 -1.05 3.43
N TYR A 619 3.97 -0.03 3.01
CA TYR A 619 3.53 1.38 3.04
C TYR A 619 2.24 1.62 2.23
N SER A 620 1.90 0.75 1.29
CA SER A 620 0.73 0.88 0.40
C SER A 620 -0.57 1.09 1.16
N TYR A 621 -0.73 0.48 2.34
CA TYR A 621 -1.90 0.69 3.19
C TYR A 621 -2.05 2.15 3.63
N LYS A 622 -0.95 2.79 4.04
CA LYS A 622 -0.97 4.21 4.43
C LYS A 622 -0.97 5.15 3.23
N TRP A 623 -0.39 4.73 2.13
CA TRP A 623 -0.44 5.49 0.88
C TRP A 623 -1.89 5.59 0.37
N ALA A 624 -2.58 4.47 0.30
CA ALA A 624 -3.97 4.41 -0.14
C ALA A 624 -4.93 5.16 0.81
N GLU A 625 -4.67 5.11 2.11
CA GLU A 625 -5.45 5.85 3.12
C GLU A 625 -5.35 7.38 2.94
N VAL A 626 -4.21 7.89 2.47
CA VAL A 626 -4.08 9.31 2.09
C VAL A 626 -4.89 9.62 0.84
N LEU A 627 -4.85 8.73 -0.16
CA LEU A 627 -5.61 8.89 -1.41
C LEU A 627 -7.12 8.89 -1.12
N ASP A 628 -7.60 7.92 -0.35
CA ASP A 628 -9.01 7.76 -0.03
C ASP A 628 -9.55 8.95 0.77
N ALA A 629 -8.83 9.37 1.79
CA ALA A 629 -9.25 10.49 2.63
C ALA A 629 -9.40 11.80 1.84
N ASP A 630 -8.46 12.09 0.93
CA ASP A 630 -8.56 13.27 0.07
C ASP A 630 -9.63 13.09 -1.02
N ALA A 631 -9.81 11.87 -1.57
CA ALA A 631 -10.88 11.58 -2.53
C ALA A 631 -12.26 11.70 -1.88
N PHE A 632 -12.47 11.08 -0.72
CA PHE A 632 -13.75 11.11 -0.01
C PHE A 632 -14.08 12.50 0.54
N SER A 633 -13.05 13.35 0.82
CA SER A 633 -13.29 14.73 1.24
C SER A 633 -14.12 15.52 0.22
N LEU A 634 -14.03 15.20 -1.08
CA LEU A 634 -14.83 15.81 -2.12
C LEU A 634 -16.32 15.44 -2.00
N PHE A 635 -16.61 14.18 -1.67
CA PHE A 635 -17.98 13.72 -1.38
C PHE A 635 -18.54 14.39 -0.12
N LEU A 636 -17.71 14.58 0.93
CA LEU A 636 -18.14 15.31 2.11
C LEU A 636 -18.43 16.80 1.81
N GLU A 637 -17.69 17.44 0.91
CA GLU A 637 -17.88 18.83 0.51
C GLU A 637 -19.12 19.04 -0.36
N LYS A 638 -19.43 18.07 -1.26
CA LYS A 638 -20.53 18.16 -2.25
C LYS A 638 -21.82 17.49 -1.79
N GLY A 639 -21.72 16.61 -0.82
CA GLY A 639 -22.74 15.68 -0.35
C GLY A 639 -22.36 14.24 -0.69
N ILE A 640 -22.49 13.33 0.29
CA ILE A 640 -22.02 11.94 0.13
C ILE A 640 -22.71 11.16 -1.00
N PHE A 641 -23.83 11.67 -1.52
CA PHE A 641 -24.57 11.11 -2.65
C PHE A 641 -24.55 12.02 -3.88
N ASP A 642 -23.57 12.93 -3.99
CA ASP A 642 -23.48 13.82 -5.14
C ASP A 642 -23.16 13.03 -6.42
N LYS A 643 -24.12 13.05 -7.34
CA LYS A 643 -24.05 12.27 -8.58
C LYS A 643 -22.94 12.75 -9.52
N GLU A 644 -22.66 14.04 -9.56
CA GLU A 644 -21.62 14.60 -10.42
C GLU A 644 -20.23 14.13 -9.96
N THR A 645 -19.99 14.12 -8.65
CA THR A 645 -18.75 13.61 -8.06
C THR A 645 -18.62 12.09 -8.27
N ALA A 646 -19.71 11.34 -8.06
CA ALA A 646 -19.73 9.91 -8.29
C ALA A 646 -19.47 9.54 -9.76
N GLU A 647 -20.13 10.22 -10.70
CA GLU A 647 -19.93 10.00 -12.14
C GLU A 647 -18.50 10.36 -12.57
N ARG A 648 -17.92 11.42 -12.01
CA ARG A 648 -16.51 11.76 -12.25
C ARG A 648 -15.57 10.70 -11.67
N PHE A 649 -15.85 10.13 -10.50
CA PHE A 649 -15.08 9.03 -9.92
C PHE A 649 -15.18 7.77 -10.79
N ARG A 650 -16.39 7.41 -11.27
CA ARG A 650 -16.60 6.33 -12.23
C ARG A 650 -15.77 6.53 -13.50
N ARG A 651 -15.89 7.69 -14.14
CA ARG A 651 -15.26 7.99 -15.43
C ARG A 651 -13.74 8.11 -15.36
N GLU A 652 -13.19 8.72 -14.32
CA GLU A 652 -11.76 9.03 -14.23
C GLU A 652 -10.94 7.95 -13.48
N ILE A 653 -11.58 7.13 -12.63
CA ILE A 653 -10.94 6.10 -11.82
C ILE A 653 -11.47 4.72 -12.19
N LEU A 654 -12.77 4.43 -11.89
CA LEU A 654 -13.30 3.07 -11.92
C LEU A 654 -13.31 2.47 -13.32
N SER A 655 -13.56 3.28 -14.37
CA SER A 655 -13.64 2.77 -15.76
C SER A 655 -12.27 2.62 -16.44
N LYS A 656 -11.20 3.13 -15.84
CA LYS A 656 -9.90 3.27 -16.51
C LYS A 656 -8.93 2.11 -16.27
N GLY A 657 -9.12 1.33 -15.20
CA GLY A 657 -8.17 0.28 -14.88
C GLY A 657 -6.72 0.75 -14.95
N GLY A 658 -5.85 -0.04 -15.57
CA GLY A 658 -4.42 0.25 -15.75
C GLY A 658 -4.04 1.08 -16.99
N THR A 659 -5.00 1.67 -17.71
CA THR A 659 -4.75 2.36 -19.01
C THR A 659 -3.87 3.61 -18.91
N GLN A 660 -3.75 4.19 -17.73
CA GLN A 660 -2.92 5.36 -17.45
C GLN A 660 -2.16 5.21 -16.14
N GLU A 661 -1.14 6.06 -15.96
CA GLU A 661 -0.46 6.13 -14.66
C GLU A 661 -1.43 6.56 -13.54
N PRO A 662 -1.46 5.87 -12.39
CA PRO A 662 -2.43 6.11 -11.32
C PRO A 662 -2.49 7.55 -10.82
N MET A 663 -1.33 8.24 -10.73
CA MET A 663 -1.30 9.66 -10.34
C MET A 663 -2.03 10.55 -11.35
N GLN A 664 -2.01 10.19 -12.64
CA GLN A 664 -2.74 10.95 -13.65
C GLN A 664 -4.25 10.74 -13.51
N LEU A 665 -4.70 9.49 -13.31
CA LEU A 665 -6.11 9.17 -13.04
C LEU A 665 -6.61 9.92 -11.80
N TYR A 666 -5.82 9.90 -10.73
CA TYR A 666 -6.14 10.62 -9.52
C TYR A 666 -6.28 12.14 -9.74
N LYS A 667 -5.33 12.75 -10.48
CA LYS A 667 -5.38 14.17 -10.83
C LYS A 667 -6.58 14.53 -11.72
N ASN A 668 -6.94 13.66 -12.65
CA ASN A 668 -8.13 13.85 -13.49
C ASN A 668 -9.40 13.90 -12.63
N PHE A 669 -9.49 13.00 -11.64
CA PHE A 669 -10.60 12.99 -10.69
C PHE A 669 -10.53 14.18 -9.71
N ARG A 670 -9.41 14.38 -9.01
CA ARG A 670 -9.33 15.28 -7.86
C ARG A 670 -8.94 16.73 -8.25
N GLY A 671 -8.30 16.90 -9.43
CA GLY A 671 -7.77 18.20 -9.91
C GLY A 671 -6.44 18.60 -9.30
N LYS A 672 -5.86 17.79 -8.42
CA LYS A 672 -4.59 18.03 -7.70
C LYS A 672 -3.95 16.71 -7.27
N GLU A 673 -2.72 16.77 -6.79
CA GLU A 673 -2.10 15.63 -6.09
C GLU A 673 -2.75 15.40 -4.72
N PRO A 674 -2.72 14.16 -4.19
CA PRO A 674 -3.26 13.85 -2.87
C PRO A 674 -2.51 14.62 -1.77
N ASP A 675 -3.24 15.05 -0.73
CA ASP A 675 -2.67 15.78 0.40
C ASP A 675 -3.03 15.05 1.71
N ILE A 676 -2.03 14.75 2.51
CA ILE A 676 -2.16 14.15 3.84
C ILE A 676 -3.12 14.93 4.76
N LYS A 677 -3.35 16.22 4.49
CA LYS A 677 -4.24 17.08 5.30
C LYS A 677 -5.66 16.54 5.42
N ALA A 678 -6.17 15.89 4.37
CA ALA A 678 -7.49 15.30 4.40
C ALA A 678 -7.57 14.15 5.41
N LEU A 679 -6.55 13.28 5.44
CA LEU A 679 -6.43 12.18 6.40
C LEU A 679 -6.30 12.71 7.83
N LEU A 680 -5.43 13.68 8.06
CA LEU A 680 -5.24 14.27 9.38
C LEU A 680 -6.53 14.93 9.90
N LYS A 681 -7.24 15.68 9.03
CA LYS A 681 -8.53 16.28 9.37
C LYS A 681 -9.58 15.21 9.70
N ARG A 682 -9.66 14.13 8.91
CA ARG A 682 -10.56 13.00 9.16
C ARG A 682 -10.33 12.39 10.55
N ASN A 683 -9.07 12.26 10.94
CA ASN A 683 -8.65 11.67 12.21
C ASN A 683 -8.59 12.69 13.37
N GLY A 684 -9.04 13.93 13.15
CA GLY A 684 -9.05 14.97 14.19
C GLY A 684 -7.65 15.39 14.66
N ILE A 685 -6.64 15.22 13.80
CA ILE A 685 -5.25 15.55 14.10
C ILE A 685 -4.93 16.91 13.45
N ASP A 686 -4.55 17.86 14.29
CA ASP A 686 -4.03 19.14 13.79
C ASP A 686 -2.69 18.91 13.09
N LEU A 687 -2.52 19.51 11.92
CA LEU A 687 -1.19 19.60 11.32
C LEU A 687 -0.24 20.15 12.38
N PRO A 688 0.89 19.50 12.66
CA PRO A 688 1.90 20.10 13.46
C PRO A 688 2.16 21.49 12.83
N GLN A 689 1.80 22.55 13.51
CA GLN A 689 2.25 23.90 13.17
C GLN A 689 3.75 23.75 12.94
N PRO A 690 4.37 24.33 11.90
CA PRO A 690 5.82 24.33 11.77
C PRO A 690 6.34 24.83 13.12
N SER A 691 6.71 23.87 13.95
CA SER A 691 6.78 24.07 15.37
C SER A 691 7.94 25.01 15.66
N LEU A 692 7.67 25.99 16.51
CA LEU A 692 8.60 26.53 17.48
C LEU A 692 9.47 25.45 18.24
N ARG A 693 9.42 24.17 17.87
CA ARG A 693 10.21 23.03 18.36
C ARG A 693 11.65 22.98 17.86
N ALA A 694 12.16 24.06 17.27
CA ALA A 694 13.61 24.24 17.11
C ALA A 694 14.36 24.48 18.46
N LYS A 695 13.75 24.19 19.62
CA LYS A 695 14.40 24.51 20.92
C LYS A 695 14.66 23.34 21.87
N GLU A 696 14.36 22.07 21.49
CA GLU A 696 14.69 20.93 22.37
C GLU A 696 15.14 19.66 21.63
N ALA A 697 15.91 19.80 20.53
CA ALA A 697 16.65 18.68 19.98
C ALA A 697 17.88 18.40 20.88
N SER A 698 18.14 17.13 21.16
CA SER A 698 19.33 16.76 21.94
C SER A 698 20.61 17.16 21.19
N PRO A 699 21.71 17.46 21.89
CA PRO A 699 22.97 17.88 21.26
C PRO A 699 23.53 16.90 20.20
N LEU A 700 23.08 15.65 20.19
CA LEU A 700 23.49 14.60 19.24
C LEU A 700 22.70 14.67 17.93
N GLU A 701 21.42 15.08 17.94
CA GLU A 701 20.59 15.25 16.73
C GLU A 701 20.91 16.54 15.97
N GLU A 702 21.26 17.60 16.67
CA GLU A 702 21.73 18.86 16.06
C GLU A 702 23.06 18.67 15.32
N THR A 703 23.98 17.87 15.86
CA THR A 703 25.24 17.55 15.20
C THR A 703 25.07 16.72 13.94
N ASP A 704 24.11 15.81 13.89
CA ASP A 704 23.85 14.97 12.69
C ASP A 704 23.11 15.75 11.60
N LYS A 705 22.14 16.60 11.95
CA LYS A 705 21.47 17.51 11.00
C LYS A 705 22.43 18.55 10.42
N ALA A 706 23.27 19.14 11.26
CA ALA A 706 24.28 20.10 10.83
C ALA A 706 25.33 19.44 9.91
N SER A 707 25.73 18.21 10.21
CA SER A 707 26.66 17.43 9.38
C SER A 707 26.07 17.08 8.01
N LYS A 708 24.81 16.68 7.95
CA LYS A 708 24.09 16.38 6.68
C LYS A 708 23.86 17.64 5.83
N GLN A 709 23.52 18.77 6.47
CA GLN A 709 23.35 20.04 5.77
C GLN A 709 24.70 20.53 5.23
N HIS A 710 25.77 20.46 6.02
CA HIS A 710 27.12 20.83 5.57
C HIS A 710 27.59 19.98 4.37
N ALA A 711 27.32 18.65 4.39
CA ALA A 711 27.63 17.77 3.27
C ALA A 711 26.86 18.14 2.00
N LEU A 712 25.62 18.62 2.13
CA LEU A 712 24.78 19.07 1.02
C LEU A 712 25.28 20.42 0.49
N ASP A 713 25.65 21.35 1.37
CA ASP A 713 26.20 22.67 1.02
C ASP A 713 27.51 22.50 0.21
N LEU A 714 28.40 21.61 0.63
CA LEU A 714 29.61 21.26 -0.13
C LEU A 714 29.31 20.74 -1.54
N ARG A 715 28.23 19.95 -1.72
CA ARG A 715 27.85 19.45 -3.04
C ARG A 715 27.39 20.56 -3.97
N TYR A 716 26.52 21.47 -3.49
CA TYR A 716 26.06 22.60 -4.30
C TYR A 716 27.19 23.60 -4.60
N LEU A 717 28.11 23.85 -3.68
CA LEU A 717 29.28 24.66 -3.96
C LEU A 717 30.18 24.03 -5.04
N ARG A 718 30.41 22.71 -5.00
CA ARG A 718 31.15 22.00 -6.06
C ARG A 718 30.45 22.11 -7.41
N MET A 719 29.10 21.99 -7.43
CA MET A 719 28.32 22.21 -8.67
C MET A 719 28.44 23.65 -9.15
N ALA A 720 28.42 24.67 -8.24
CA ALA A 720 28.63 26.06 -8.61
C ALA A 720 30.05 26.29 -9.18
N MET A 721 31.07 25.57 -8.67
CA MET A 721 32.41 25.60 -9.22
C MET A 721 32.47 25.03 -10.64
N ILE A 722 31.86 23.85 -10.87
CA ILE A 722 31.77 23.29 -12.24
C ILE A 722 31.00 24.26 -13.14
N TRP A 723 29.96 24.90 -12.64
CA TRP A 723 29.17 25.86 -13.42
C TRP A 723 29.93 27.11 -13.77
N SER A 724 30.94 27.50 -12.97
CA SER A 724 31.80 28.63 -13.23
C SER A 724 32.70 28.45 -14.49
N GLU A 725 32.97 27.20 -14.90
CA GLU A 725 33.75 26.87 -16.10
C GLU A 725 33.07 27.33 -17.39
N ASN A 726 31.75 27.60 -17.36
CA ASN A 726 31.03 28.20 -18.48
C ASN A 726 31.36 29.69 -18.70
N SER A 727 32.02 30.33 -17.73
CA SER A 727 32.40 31.73 -17.82
C SER A 727 33.56 31.95 -18.82
N TYR A 728 33.40 32.93 -19.68
CA TYR A 728 34.44 33.39 -20.63
C TYR A 728 35.39 34.47 -20.04
N CYS A 729 35.16 34.83 -18.76
CA CYS A 729 35.98 35.82 -18.10
C CYS A 729 37.38 35.27 -17.80
N GLN A 730 38.45 35.94 -18.28
CA GLN A 730 39.85 35.50 -18.12
C GLN A 730 40.41 35.80 -16.72
N ARG A 731 39.93 36.87 -16.08
CA ARG A 731 40.46 37.31 -14.78
C ARG A 731 39.94 36.45 -13.64
N ARG A 732 38.65 36.09 -13.68
CA ARG A 732 38.00 35.25 -12.63
C ARG A 732 36.71 34.64 -13.16
N GLN A 733 36.62 33.34 -13.04
CA GLN A 733 35.41 32.59 -13.36
C GLN A 733 34.60 32.38 -12.07
N VAL A 734 33.34 32.82 -12.07
CA VAL A 734 32.41 32.74 -10.92
C VAL A 734 31.15 32.04 -11.37
N GLY A 735 30.68 31.07 -10.57
CA GLY A 735 29.42 30.36 -10.74
C GLY A 735 28.50 30.53 -9.56
N ALA A 736 27.18 30.55 -9.79
CA ALA A 736 26.15 30.70 -8.78
C ALA A 736 24.97 29.75 -9.06
N LEU A 737 24.41 29.20 -8.00
CA LEU A 737 23.20 28.34 -8.05
C LEU A 737 22.20 28.86 -7.00
N VAL A 738 20.94 29.05 -7.40
CA VAL A 738 19.83 29.31 -6.48
C VAL A 738 19.09 28.03 -6.23
N VAL A 739 19.04 27.61 -4.96
CA VAL A 739 18.45 26.33 -4.55
C VAL A 739 17.27 26.60 -3.60
N LYS A 740 16.14 25.98 -3.90
CA LYS A 740 14.95 26.00 -3.06
C LYS A 740 14.43 24.57 -2.91
N ASP A 741 14.10 24.16 -1.70
CA ASP A 741 13.59 22.82 -1.39
C ASP A 741 14.45 21.68 -1.98
N LYS A 742 15.79 21.86 -1.87
CA LYS A 742 16.81 20.96 -2.44
C LYS A 742 16.81 20.86 -3.97
N MET A 743 16.09 21.71 -4.67
CA MET A 743 16.11 21.82 -6.14
C MET A 743 16.88 23.05 -6.59
N ILE A 744 17.71 22.93 -7.62
CA ILE A 744 18.32 24.07 -8.30
C ILE A 744 17.22 24.72 -9.15
N ILE A 745 16.76 25.91 -8.74
CA ILE A 745 15.71 26.65 -9.44
C ILE A 745 16.28 27.68 -10.42
N SER A 746 17.55 28.00 -10.31
CA SER A 746 18.28 28.86 -11.26
C SER A 746 19.78 28.68 -11.11
N ASP A 747 20.47 29.02 -12.15
CA ASP A 747 21.93 28.98 -12.27
C ASP A 747 22.45 30.30 -12.88
N GLY A 748 23.71 30.61 -12.65
CA GLY A 748 24.39 31.76 -13.24
C GLY A 748 25.91 31.59 -13.27
N TYR A 749 26.54 32.21 -14.22
CA TYR A 749 27.98 32.44 -14.27
C TYR A 749 28.24 33.84 -14.73
N ASN A 750 29.39 34.39 -14.40
CA ASN A 750 29.73 35.75 -14.80
C ASN A 750 30.09 35.80 -16.29
N GLY A 751 29.56 36.79 -16.99
CA GLY A 751 29.73 36.94 -18.44
C GLY A 751 28.99 38.12 -19.02
N THR A 752 29.15 38.35 -20.32
CA THR A 752 28.43 39.38 -21.03
C THR A 752 26.94 39.03 -21.20
N PRO A 753 26.04 40.03 -21.28
CA PRO A 753 24.64 39.81 -21.55
C PRO A 753 24.39 39.06 -22.87
N SER A 754 23.25 38.32 -22.94
CA SER A 754 22.87 37.60 -24.16
C SER A 754 22.80 38.56 -25.37
N GLY A 755 23.45 38.18 -26.45
CA GLY A 755 23.54 38.96 -27.70
C GLY A 755 24.78 39.83 -27.80
N PHE A 756 25.64 39.86 -26.78
CA PHE A 756 26.95 40.52 -26.83
C PHE A 756 28.08 39.52 -27.12
N GLU A 757 29.21 40.01 -27.57
CA GLU A 757 30.40 39.18 -27.74
C GLU A 757 30.87 38.61 -26.40
N ASN A 758 31.30 37.34 -26.41
CA ASN A 758 31.76 36.62 -25.19
C ASN A 758 33.20 37.06 -24.81
N VAL A 759 33.41 38.36 -24.65
CA VAL A 759 34.69 38.97 -24.27
C VAL A 759 34.46 39.87 -23.07
N CYS A 760 34.76 39.38 -21.87
CA CYS A 760 34.47 40.07 -20.59
C CYS A 760 35.46 41.19 -20.29
N GLU A 761 36.70 41.14 -20.82
CA GLU A 761 37.75 42.07 -20.51
C GLU A 761 38.22 42.83 -21.74
N GLU A 762 38.67 44.09 -21.54
CA GLU A 762 39.31 44.92 -22.51
C GLU A 762 40.52 45.63 -21.85
N ASN A 763 41.70 45.44 -22.40
CA ASN A 763 42.96 45.96 -21.85
C ASN A 763 43.20 45.53 -20.38
N GLY A 764 42.79 44.31 -20.01
CA GLY A 764 42.94 43.75 -18.67
C GLY A 764 41.93 44.29 -17.64
N VAL A 765 40.93 45.06 -18.08
CA VAL A 765 39.84 45.62 -17.22
C VAL A 765 38.51 44.96 -17.62
N THR A 766 37.72 44.54 -16.60
CA THR A 766 36.40 43.96 -16.84
C THR A 766 35.46 45.04 -17.40
N LYS A 767 34.77 44.73 -18.50
CA LYS A 767 33.80 45.65 -19.11
C LYS A 767 32.63 45.97 -18.19
N PRO A 768 32.12 47.24 -18.17
CA PRO A 768 31.10 47.68 -17.20
C PRO A 768 29.77 46.91 -17.29
N TYR A 769 29.48 46.27 -18.40
CA TYR A 769 28.23 45.55 -18.61
C TYR A 769 28.34 44.02 -18.38
N VAL A 770 29.46 43.52 -17.88
CA VAL A 770 29.60 42.12 -17.50
C VAL A 770 28.70 41.84 -16.27
N LEU A 771 27.81 40.88 -16.42
CA LEU A 771 26.95 40.43 -15.31
C LEU A 771 27.75 39.55 -14.36
N HIS A 772 27.58 39.75 -13.08
CA HIS A 772 28.05 38.82 -12.06
C HIS A 772 27.19 37.55 -12.03
N ALA A 773 27.75 36.45 -11.55
CA ALA A 773 27.04 35.14 -11.50
C ALA A 773 25.75 35.20 -10.75
N GLU A 774 25.71 35.89 -9.58
CA GLU A 774 24.52 36.06 -8.75
C GLU A 774 23.42 36.84 -9.48
N ALA A 775 23.83 37.97 -10.10
CA ALA A 775 22.89 38.82 -10.89
C ALA A 775 22.32 38.03 -12.08
N ASN A 776 23.13 37.21 -12.76
CA ASN A 776 22.70 36.36 -13.85
C ASN A 776 21.69 35.30 -13.34
N ALA A 777 21.98 34.63 -12.23
CA ALA A 777 21.06 33.62 -11.64
C ALA A 777 19.73 34.28 -11.23
N ILE A 778 19.73 35.41 -10.56
CA ILE A 778 18.51 36.11 -10.11
C ILE A 778 17.66 36.62 -11.30
N THR A 779 18.29 37.18 -12.32
CA THR A 779 17.56 37.67 -13.50
C THR A 779 16.97 36.56 -14.35
N LYS A 780 17.57 35.37 -14.37
CA LYS A 780 16.97 34.18 -14.99
C LYS A 780 15.70 33.75 -14.24
N ILE A 781 15.66 33.83 -12.90
CA ILE A 781 14.44 33.55 -12.11
C ILE A 781 13.32 34.48 -12.53
N ALA A 782 13.62 35.79 -12.67
CA ALA A 782 12.61 36.79 -13.06
C ALA A 782 11.98 36.50 -14.45
N ARG A 783 12.62 35.68 -15.30
CA ARG A 783 12.11 35.25 -16.62
C ARG A 783 11.46 33.88 -16.58
N SER A 784 11.44 33.21 -15.44
CA SER A 784 10.90 31.88 -15.25
C SER A 784 9.61 31.93 -14.40
N GLY A 785 8.95 30.79 -14.24
CA GLY A 785 7.84 30.65 -13.28
C GLY A 785 8.29 30.40 -11.83
N ASN A 786 9.60 30.40 -11.55
CA ASN A 786 10.16 30.10 -10.22
C ASN A 786 10.15 31.35 -9.31
N ASN A 787 10.15 31.10 -8.00
CA ASN A 787 10.20 32.14 -6.97
C ASN A 787 11.40 31.92 -6.04
N SER A 788 12.29 32.91 -5.94
CA SER A 788 13.50 32.91 -5.09
C SER A 788 13.26 33.18 -3.61
N ASP A 789 12.04 33.57 -3.23
CA ASP A 789 11.76 33.88 -1.82
C ASP A 789 11.98 32.64 -0.92
N GLY A 790 12.78 32.79 0.13
CA GLY A 790 13.14 31.73 1.06
C GLY A 790 14.21 30.76 0.54
N SER A 791 14.83 30.99 -0.64
CA SER A 791 15.87 30.12 -1.21
C SER A 791 17.26 30.37 -0.61
N THR A 792 18.21 29.45 -0.94
CA THR A 792 19.65 29.55 -0.63
C THR A 792 20.43 29.80 -1.93
N LEU A 793 21.35 30.79 -1.90
CA LEU A 793 22.30 31.06 -2.98
C LEU A 793 23.66 30.42 -2.65
N TYR A 794 24.13 29.58 -3.52
CA TYR A 794 25.50 29.04 -3.51
C TYR A 794 26.33 29.76 -4.60
N VAL A 795 27.42 30.37 -4.21
CA VAL A 795 28.26 31.12 -5.15
C VAL A 795 29.74 30.86 -4.87
N THR A 796 30.56 30.81 -5.90
CA THR A 796 31.99 30.48 -5.72
C THR A 796 32.76 31.57 -5.02
N ASP A 797 32.38 32.85 -5.19
CA ASP A 797 33.06 34.02 -4.59
C ASP A 797 32.08 34.81 -3.69
N SER A 798 32.60 35.48 -2.66
CA SER A 798 31.76 36.32 -1.81
C SER A 798 31.07 37.43 -2.61
N PRO A 799 29.75 37.65 -2.44
CA PRO A 799 28.99 38.65 -3.19
C PRO A 799 29.51 40.07 -2.98
N CYS A 800 29.64 40.83 -4.04
CA CYS A 800 29.89 42.27 -3.96
C CYS A 800 28.65 43.04 -3.52
N ILE A 801 28.81 44.35 -3.22
CA ILE A 801 27.71 45.18 -2.71
C ILE A 801 26.53 45.28 -3.68
N GLU A 802 26.79 45.32 -4.98
CA GLU A 802 25.72 45.38 -6.00
C GLU A 802 24.91 44.06 -6.05
N CYS A 803 25.60 42.93 -6.00
CA CYS A 803 24.92 41.61 -5.93
C CYS A 803 24.17 41.44 -4.60
N ALA A 804 24.72 41.90 -3.48
CA ALA A 804 24.05 41.84 -2.18
C ALA A 804 22.68 42.57 -2.19
N LYS A 805 22.57 43.71 -2.84
CA LYS A 805 21.27 44.43 -3.03
C LYS A 805 20.26 43.57 -3.78
N LEU A 806 20.67 42.90 -4.85
CA LEU A 806 19.81 42.02 -5.65
C LEU A 806 19.39 40.79 -4.85
N ILE A 807 20.29 40.17 -4.10
CA ILE A 807 20.02 39.03 -3.24
C ILE A 807 18.97 39.36 -2.18
N ILE A 808 19.10 40.54 -1.52
CA ILE A 808 18.11 41.02 -0.54
C ILE A 808 16.72 41.19 -1.17
N GLN A 809 16.67 41.87 -2.31
CA GLN A 809 15.38 42.16 -3.00
C GLN A 809 14.76 40.89 -3.62
N ALA A 810 15.55 39.89 -3.91
CA ALA A 810 15.09 38.59 -4.40
C ALA A 810 14.53 37.66 -3.30
N GLY A 811 14.54 38.08 -2.04
CA GLY A 811 14.02 37.30 -0.89
C GLY A 811 14.85 36.10 -0.51
N ILE A 812 16.09 35.98 -0.97
CA ILE A 812 17.04 34.93 -0.62
C ILE A 812 17.36 35.00 0.88
N LYS A 813 17.30 33.88 1.60
CA LYS A 813 17.46 33.82 3.07
C LYS A 813 18.84 33.37 3.53
N ARG A 814 19.57 32.66 2.66
CA ARG A 814 20.90 32.14 3.00
C ARG A 814 21.85 32.27 1.81
N VAL A 815 23.10 32.63 2.06
CA VAL A 815 24.15 32.72 1.05
C VAL A 815 25.36 31.94 1.52
N ILE A 816 25.88 31.06 0.64
CA ILE A 816 27.07 30.25 0.94
C ILE A 816 28.11 30.47 -0.16
N TYR A 817 29.33 30.78 0.24
CA TYR A 817 30.45 31.00 -0.68
C TYR A 817 31.70 30.25 -0.26
N CYS A 818 32.63 29.99 -1.21
CA CYS A 818 33.83 29.22 -0.93
C CYS A 818 35.16 29.96 -1.18
N ARG A 819 35.11 31.15 -1.70
CA ARG A 819 36.31 32.01 -1.88
C ARG A 819 36.00 33.46 -1.49
N GLU A 820 36.87 34.06 -0.68
CA GLU A 820 36.75 35.48 -0.30
C GLU A 820 37.13 36.41 -1.47
N TYR A 821 36.34 37.44 -1.70
CA TYR A 821 36.65 38.54 -2.61
C TYR A 821 37.23 39.71 -1.79
N ARG A 822 37.94 40.62 -2.45
CA ARG A 822 38.74 41.69 -1.83
C ARG A 822 37.94 42.66 -0.90
N LEU A 823 36.65 42.77 -1.10
CA LEU A 823 35.77 43.69 -0.35
C LEU A 823 34.70 42.84 0.39
N THR A 824 34.51 43.09 1.67
CA THR A 824 33.52 42.42 2.52
C THR A 824 32.19 43.16 2.61
N ASP A 825 32.10 44.37 2.05
CA ASP A 825 30.93 45.27 2.16
C ASP A 825 29.62 44.60 1.73
N GLY A 826 29.67 43.70 0.76
CA GLY A 826 28.49 42.93 0.30
C GLY A 826 28.03 41.91 1.32
N VAL A 827 28.98 41.17 1.93
CA VAL A 827 28.69 40.20 2.99
C VAL A 827 28.15 40.92 4.24
N ASP A 828 28.71 42.05 4.60
CA ASP A 828 28.24 42.87 5.75
C ASP A 828 26.85 43.42 5.52
N LEU A 829 26.51 43.81 4.28
CA LEU A 829 25.18 44.28 3.92
C LEU A 829 24.14 43.13 4.04
N LEU A 830 24.49 41.93 3.56
CA LEU A 830 23.63 40.75 3.67
C LEU A 830 23.33 40.38 5.14
N ARG A 831 24.36 40.35 5.97
CA ARG A 831 24.21 40.09 7.44
C ARG A 831 23.33 41.14 8.13
N ARG A 832 23.50 42.43 7.80
CA ARG A 832 22.63 43.50 8.29
C ARG A 832 21.20 43.41 7.87
N ALA A 833 20.93 42.79 6.70
CA ALA A 833 19.59 42.51 6.20
C ALA A 833 18.97 41.24 6.82
N GLY A 834 19.67 40.56 7.74
CA GLY A 834 19.19 39.34 8.39
C GLY A 834 19.33 38.07 7.52
N ILE A 835 20.17 38.11 6.49
CA ILE A 835 20.47 36.95 5.66
C ILE A 835 21.59 36.15 6.30
N GLU A 836 21.43 34.84 6.41
CA GLU A 836 22.46 33.91 6.88
C GLU A 836 23.60 33.83 5.84
N VAL A 837 24.82 34.05 6.25
CA VAL A 837 25.97 34.07 5.32
C VAL A 837 27.08 33.17 5.87
N ASP A 838 27.37 32.07 5.16
CA ASP A 838 28.37 31.10 5.52
C ASP A 838 29.55 31.08 4.53
N TYR A 839 30.75 30.95 5.09
CA TYR A 839 31.95 30.69 4.32
C TYR A 839 32.36 29.23 4.51
N ILE A 840 32.38 28.48 3.40
CA ILE A 840 32.77 27.07 3.39
C ILE A 840 33.88 26.87 2.33
N PRO A 841 35.15 26.85 2.74
CA PRO A 841 36.26 26.65 1.80
C PRO A 841 36.20 25.24 1.19
N ILE A 842 36.45 25.17 -0.12
CA ILE A 842 36.50 23.90 -0.88
C ILE A 842 37.92 23.72 -1.42
#